data_b9b6f24b735ddedf93d1348304844b49
#
_entry.id   b9b6f24b735ddedf93d1348304844b49
#
_cell.length_a   1.000
_cell.length_b   1.000
_cell.length_c   1.000
_cell.angle_alpha   90.00
_cell.angle_beta   90.00
_cell.angle_gamma   90.00
#
_symmetry.space_group_name_H-M   'P 1'
#
loop_
_entity.id
_entity.type
_entity.pdbx_description
1 polymer ?
#
loop_
_entity_poly.entity_id
_entity_poly.type
_entity_poly.pdbx_seq_one_letter_code
_entity_poly.pdbx_strand_id
1 'polypeptide(L)'
;MVDIVDKALRMGEGHQLKKLENVAKAVNALEDEISALSDEDLKAQTPKFKQEIENGKSLDEIMPEAFATVREVSKRTLGQRHFDVQLMGGAALHWGNIAEMKTGEGKTLVATLPTYLNALEGKGVHVVTVNDYLASYQSELMGRIYRFLGMNVGCIITEQKPPERRKQYNADITYGTNNEFGFDYLRDNMAWEKADLVQRGHHYAIVDEVDSILIDEARTPLIISGPAEGDVTRWYRQFAKLVLKLTRDEDYDVDEKKKVVGILDPGITKVEDFLGIDNLYEPANTALIGYLNNAIKAKELFLRDKDYVVTQGEVLIVDEHTGRILPGRRYNEGLHQAIEAKEGVEVKAENQTFATITLQNYFRMYDKLAGMTGTAETEAAEFMNTYKLGVLPIKTNKPMIRKDQDDLIYRTKKEKLAAIVKDVAKRHAKGQPVLLGTASVESSEVVSTLLDVAKIPHQVLNAKQHEKEAAVVAVAGRKGAVTVATNMAGRGTDIMLGGNVEFLADAKLKSEGYSPEDTPEEYEKRWPGTLNEIKAQVKDEHEEVKELGGLYVLGTERHESRRIDNQLRGRSGRQGDPGESRFYLSLEDDLMRLFNTQLVAQVMAKGMEEGQPIEAKSVTKGVRTAQKAVESRNYEIRKNVLKYDDVMNKQRTVIYSERQAVLKGEDIHKDILRFISDTVESYIKGANKGSEKPKDWDWEGLFKALNTVIPTKVDEDEVRKIVGGLKGAKAVEAVRDLIVEDARQQYGEMEETIGETGLRDLERRVVLAVLDRKWREHLYEMDYLKDGIGLRGMGQRDPLVEYQREGYQMYNSMIEAIKEETVQLLFHIDIKQVATTDEAVDEVEETVESADTIAVASGPDENGESEVEAAEGEVEEEDEDTDAKQAIAESAAASGAGESTLPVAGPAPISHAEGKVPVSKRPKSEELKTPWADGRTFPGTGKNAPCPCGSGRKYKMCHGQNEK
;
A
#
# COMPACT_ATOMS: atom_id res chain seq x y z
N MET A 1 14.37 -27.11 1.53
CA MET A 1 12.92 -26.95 1.65
C MET A 1 12.34 -26.11 0.50
N VAL A 2 12.97 -25.02 0.12
CA VAL A 2 12.52 -24.15 -0.99
C VAL A 2 12.35 -24.92 -2.30
N ASP A 3 13.31 -25.77 -2.70
CA ASP A 3 13.23 -26.55 -3.94
C ASP A 3 12.07 -27.60 -3.98
N ILE A 4 11.57 -28.04 -2.83
CA ILE A 4 10.46 -29.00 -2.74
C ILE A 4 9.14 -28.26 -2.89
N VAL A 5 9.02 -27.07 -2.32
CA VAL A 5 7.84 -26.21 -2.44
C VAL A 5 7.71 -25.72 -3.89
N ASP A 6 8.80 -25.27 -4.51
CA ASP A 6 8.83 -24.90 -5.93
C ASP A 6 8.39 -26.05 -6.86
N LYS A 7 8.86 -27.27 -6.60
CA LYS A 7 8.41 -28.46 -7.36
C LYS A 7 6.95 -28.78 -7.13
N ALA A 8 6.44 -28.61 -5.91
CA ALA A 8 5.03 -28.86 -5.60
C ALA A 8 4.10 -27.81 -6.23
N LEU A 9 4.50 -26.54 -6.24
CA LEU A 9 3.77 -25.45 -6.91
C LEU A 9 3.69 -25.66 -8.43
N ARG A 10 4.71 -26.26 -9.04
CA ARG A 10 4.76 -26.58 -10.49
C ARG A 10 4.04 -27.89 -10.86
N MET A 11 3.61 -28.70 -9.87
CA MET A 11 2.80 -29.87 -10.13
C MET A 11 1.38 -29.43 -10.53
N GLY A 12 1.07 -29.49 -11.81
CA GLY A 12 -0.20 -29.08 -12.39
C GLY A 12 -0.11 -27.97 -13.43
N GLU A 13 1.01 -27.23 -13.51
CA GLU A 13 1.21 -26.17 -14.51
C GLU A 13 0.94 -26.67 -15.94
N GLY A 14 1.42 -27.84 -16.30
CA GLY A 14 1.20 -28.42 -17.62
C GLY A 14 -0.29 -28.69 -17.95
N HIS A 15 -1.10 -29.03 -16.94
CA HIS A 15 -2.52 -29.22 -17.11
C HIS A 15 -3.24 -27.87 -17.28
N GLN A 16 -2.86 -26.87 -16.47
CA GLN A 16 -3.42 -25.53 -16.58
C GLN A 16 -3.06 -24.86 -17.91
N LEU A 17 -1.79 -24.94 -18.34
CA LEU A 17 -1.36 -24.44 -19.64
C LEU A 17 -2.14 -25.07 -20.79
N LYS A 18 -2.37 -26.38 -20.74
CA LYS A 18 -3.20 -27.08 -21.74
C LYS A 18 -4.66 -26.61 -21.73
N LYS A 19 -5.22 -26.28 -20.55
CA LYS A 19 -6.55 -25.70 -20.41
C LYS A 19 -6.59 -24.32 -21.10
N LEU A 20 -5.56 -23.48 -20.87
CA LEU A 20 -5.42 -22.18 -21.52
C LEU A 20 -5.32 -22.30 -23.05
N GLU A 21 -4.50 -23.24 -23.55
CA GLU A 21 -4.37 -23.52 -24.99
C GLU A 21 -5.73 -23.92 -25.60
N ASN A 22 -6.55 -24.68 -24.89
CA ASN A 22 -7.89 -25.08 -25.35
C ASN A 22 -8.84 -23.88 -25.47
N VAL A 23 -8.76 -22.90 -24.55
CA VAL A 23 -9.53 -21.64 -24.65
C VAL A 23 -9.11 -20.90 -25.91
N ALA A 24 -7.81 -20.72 -26.17
CA ALA A 24 -7.34 -20.05 -27.36
C ALA A 24 -7.84 -20.75 -28.64
N LYS A 25 -7.83 -22.09 -28.67
CA LYS A 25 -8.39 -22.87 -29.82
C LYS A 25 -9.90 -22.66 -29.98
N ALA A 26 -10.67 -22.63 -28.87
CA ALA A 26 -12.10 -22.39 -28.92
C ALA A 26 -12.41 -20.99 -29.46
N VAL A 27 -11.69 -19.96 -29.02
CA VAL A 27 -11.82 -18.59 -29.52
C VAL A 27 -11.44 -18.49 -30.99
N ASN A 28 -10.37 -19.17 -31.43
CA ASN A 28 -9.95 -19.19 -32.83
C ASN A 28 -11.00 -19.87 -33.73
N ALA A 29 -11.73 -20.87 -33.24
CA ALA A 29 -12.78 -21.54 -33.99
C ALA A 29 -13.99 -20.64 -34.26
N LEU A 30 -14.20 -19.60 -33.50
CA LEU A 30 -15.29 -18.62 -33.66
C LEU A 30 -14.89 -17.39 -34.49
N GLU A 31 -13.61 -17.27 -34.89
CA GLU A 31 -13.09 -16.04 -35.49
C GLU A 31 -13.81 -15.67 -36.78
N ASP A 32 -14.03 -16.64 -37.70
CA ASP A 32 -14.72 -16.39 -38.97
C ASP A 32 -16.17 -15.96 -38.78
N GLU A 33 -16.89 -16.58 -37.83
CA GLU A 33 -18.26 -16.26 -37.50
C GLU A 33 -18.39 -14.84 -36.92
N ILE A 34 -17.59 -14.52 -35.90
CA ILE A 34 -17.63 -13.23 -35.21
C ILE A 34 -17.13 -12.09 -36.13
N SER A 35 -16.13 -12.34 -36.98
CA SER A 35 -15.62 -11.33 -37.91
C SER A 35 -16.63 -10.96 -39.01
N ALA A 36 -17.56 -11.84 -39.31
CA ALA A 36 -18.64 -11.60 -40.30
C ALA A 36 -19.80 -10.74 -39.72
N LEU A 37 -19.87 -10.55 -38.41
CA LEU A 37 -20.92 -9.76 -37.78
C LEU A 37 -20.79 -8.26 -38.13
N SER A 38 -21.94 -7.58 -38.27
CA SER A 38 -21.99 -6.13 -38.39
C SER A 38 -21.62 -5.46 -37.06
N ASP A 39 -21.34 -4.15 -37.06
CA ASP A 39 -21.07 -3.39 -35.82
C ASP A 39 -22.27 -3.40 -34.87
N GLU A 40 -23.50 -3.38 -35.43
CA GLU A 40 -24.74 -3.50 -34.66
C GLU A 40 -24.88 -4.88 -34.00
N ASP A 41 -24.57 -5.96 -34.75
CA ASP A 41 -24.60 -7.32 -34.20
C ASP A 41 -23.54 -7.56 -33.15
N LEU A 42 -22.35 -6.96 -33.31
CA LEU A 42 -21.28 -6.99 -32.26
C LEU A 42 -21.72 -6.27 -30.99
N LYS A 43 -22.36 -5.09 -31.10
CA LYS A 43 -22.93 -4.39 -29.95
C LYS A 43 -24.03 -5.18 -29.26
N ALA A 44 -24.83 -5.93 -30.04
CA ALA A 44 -25.91 -6.78 -29.54
C ALA A 44 -25.39 -8.01 -28.74
N GLN A 45 -24.10 -8.36 -28.84
CA GLN A 45 -23.55 -9.46 -28.06
C GLN A 45 -23.59 -9.18 -26.53
N THR A 46 -23.35 -7.95 -26.11
CA THR A 46 -23.37 -7.60 -24.68
C THR A 46 -24.72 -7.87 -24.00
N PRO A 47 -25.87 -7.34 -24.52
CA PRO A 47 -27.18 -7.68 -23.92
C PRO A 47 -27.51 -9.17 -24.04
N LYS A 48 -27.08 -9.85 -25.08
CA LYS A 48 -27.24 -11.31 -25.24
C LYS A 48 -26.48 -12.04 -24.09
N PHE A 49 -25.23 -11.72 -23.86
CA PHE A 49 -24.45 -12.37 -22.81
C PHE A 49 -25.02 -12.08 -21.41
N LYS A 50 -25.45 -10.85 -21.12
CA LYS A 50 -26.13 -10.51 -19.85
C LYS A 50 -27.36 -11.36 -19.64
N GLN A 51 -28.21 -11.54 -20.70
CA GLN A 51 -29.39 -12.39 -20.63
C GLN A 51 -29.02 -13.87 -20.43
N GLU A 52 -27.98 -14.37 -21.07
CA GLU A 52 -27.49 -15.75 -20.85
C GLU A 52 -27.03 -16.00 -19.43
N ILE A 53 -26.37 -15.01 -18.78
CA ILE A 53 -25.99 -15.07 -17.37
C ILE A 53 -27.23 -15.08 -16.47
N GLU A 54 -28.21 -14.22 -16.74
CA GLU A 54 -29.50 -14.22 -16.02
C GLU A 54 -30.23 -15.56 -16.14
N ASN A 55 -30.09 -16.25 -17.26
CA ASN A 55 -30.63 -17.58 -17.53
C ASN A 55 -29.76 -18.71 -16.88
N GLY A 56 -28.69 -18.37 -16.16
CA GLY A 56 -27.88 -19.31 -15.38
C GLY A 56 -26.65 -19.87 -16.10
N LYS A 57 -26.27 -19.34 -17.27
CA LYS A 57 -24.98 -19.66 -17.90
C LYS A 57 -23.82 -19.08 -17.08
N SER A 58 -22.76 -19.85 -16.90
CA SER A 58 -21.55 -19.41 -16.23
C SER A 58 -20.68 -18.54 -17.15
N LEU A 59 -19.84 -17.68 -16.56
CA LEU A 59 -18.86 -16.89 -17.31
C LEU A 59 -17.87 -17.78 -18.08
N ASP A 60 -17.51 -18.96 -17.54
CA ASP A 60 -16.64 -19.93 -18.25
C ASP A 60 -17.25 -20.46 -19.55
N GLU A 61 -18.59 -20.64 -19.60
CA GLU A 61 -19.30 -21.09 -20.81
C GLU A 61 -19.40 -20.01 -21.86
N ILE A 62 -19.50 -18.74 -21.44
CA ILE A 62 -19.58 -17.55 -22.32
C ILE A 62 -18.19 -17.11 -22.78
N MET A 63 -17.13 -17.40 -22.03
CA MET A 63 -15.78 -16.88 -22.24
C MET A 63 -15.27 -17.00 -23.70
N PRO A 64 -15.40 -18.13 -24.42
CA PRO A 64 -14.87 -18.22 -25.77
C PRO A 64 -15.52 -17.23 -26.73
N GLU A 65 -16.83 -17.06 -26.67
CA GLU A 65 -17.59 -16.16 -27.55
C GLU A 65 -17.33 -14.68 -27.15
N ALA A 66 -17.30 -14.37 -25.83
CA ALA A 66 -16.96 -13.03 -25.33
C ALA A 66 -15.54 -12.61 -25.73
N PHE A 67 -14.56 -13.51 -25.61
CA PHE A 67 -13.18 -13.23 -26.02
C PHE A 67 -13.04 -13.04 -27.54
N ALA A 68 -13.76 -13.83 -28.35
CA ALA A 68 -13.80 -13.65 -29.79
C ALA A 68 -14.40 -12.28 -30.15
N THR A 69 -15.48 -11.88 -29.48
CA THR A 69 -16.12 -10.56 -29.65
C THR A 69 -15.16 -9.43 -29.31
N VAL A 70 -14.51 -9.47 -28.14
CA VAL A 70 -13.52 -8.44 -27.74
C VAL A 70 -12.36 -8.39 -28.73
N ARG A 71 -11.87 -9.54 -29.21
CA ARG A 71 -10.77 -9.62 -30.19
C ARG A 71 -11.14 -8.89 -31.48
N GLU A 72 -12.34 -9.12 -32.03
CA GLU A 72 -12.79 -8.49 -33.28
C GLU A 72 -13.03 -6.99 -33.08
N VAL A 73 -13.65 -6.59 -31.98
CA VAL A 73 -13.85 -5.17 -31.65
C VAL A 73 -12.51 -4.46 -31.45
N SER A 74 -11.55 -5.07 -30.79
CA SER A 74 -10.18 -4.53 -30.64
C SER A 74 -9.49 -4.32 -31.99
N LYS A 75 -9.67 -5.27 -32.92
CA LYS A 75 -9.17 -5.15 -34.30
C LYS A 75 -9.82 -3.99 -35.05
N ARG A 76 -11.14 -3.78 -34.89
CA ARG A 76 -11.87 -2.68 -35.58
C ARG A 76 -11.57 -1.32 -34.98
N THR A 77 -11.50 -1.23 -33.65
CA THR A 77 -11.35 0.07 -32.93
C THR A 77 -9.90 0.52 -32.77
N LEU A 78 -8.97 -0.41 -32.51
CA LEU A 78 -7.55 -0.12 -32.24
C LEU A 78 -6.60 -0.63 -33.33
N GLY A 79 -7.08 -1.41 -34.29
CA GLY A 79 -6.23 -2.09 -35.27
C GLY A 79 -5.38 -3.23 -34.66
N GLN A 80 -5.69 -3.66 -33.44
CA GLN A 80 -4.92 -4.64 -32.68
C GLN A 80 -5.71 -5.93 -32.47
N ARG A 81 -5.25 -7.01 -33.11
CA ARG A 81 -5.84 -8.34 -32.92
C ARG A 81 -5.07 -9.10 -31.85
N HIS A 82 -5.75 -9.62 -30.84
CA HIS A 82 -5.13 -10.43 -29.78
C HIS A 82 -4.48 -11.68 -30.34
N PHE A 83 -3.23 -11.96 -29.93
CA PHE A 83 -2.52 -13.20 -30.22
C PHE A 83 -3.05 -14.35 -29.34
N ASP A 84 -2.76 -15.60 -29.73
CA ASP A 84 -3.16 -16.78 -28.95
C ASP A 84 -2.60 -16.76 -27.52
N VAL A 85 -1.36 -16.34 -27.35
CA VAL A 85 -0.73 -16.19 -26.01
C VAL A 85 -1.44 -15.13 -25.17
N GLN A 86 -2.02 -14.11 -25.80
CA GLN A 86 -2.79 -13.07 -25.10
C GLN A 86 -4.18 -13.59 -24.69
N LEU A 87 -4.83 -14.44 -25.49
CA LEU A 87 -6.05 -15.15 -25.10
C LEU A 87 -5.81 -16.07 -23.90
N MET A 88 -4.66 -16.77 -23.90
CA MET A 88 -4.22 -17.60 -22.76
C MET A 88 -4.02 -16.74 -21.48
N GLY A 89 -3.39 -15.57 -21.60
CA GLY A 89 -3.21 -14.61 -20.52
C GLY A 89 -4.56 -14.13 -19.98
N GLY A 90 -5.50 -13.75 -20.86
CA GLY A 90 -6.85 -13.34 -20.48
C GLY A 90 -7.62 -14.41 -19.69
N ALA A 91 -7.54 -15.67 -20.12
CA ALA A 91 -8.16 -16.78 -19.43
C ALA A 91 -7.50 -17.06 -18.06
N ALA A 92 -6.18 -16.92 -17.96
CA ALA A 92 -5.47 -17.05 -16.69
C ALA A 92 -5.93 -15.99 -15.67
N LEU A 93 -6.10 -14.74 -16.11
CA LEU A 93 -6.64 -13.64 -15.28
C LEU A 93 -8.09 -13.91 -14.88
N HIS A 94 -8.95 -14.37 -15.81
CA HIS A 94 -10.34 -14.70 -15.48
C HIS A 94 -10.45 -15.76 -14.39
N TRP A 95 -9.54 -16.73 -14.35
CA TRP A 95 -9.50 -17.77 -13.31
C TRP A 95 -8.75 -17.35 -12.03
N GLY A 96 -8.53 -16.07 -11.80
CA GLY A 96 -7.94 -15.58 -10.56
C GLY A 96 -6.47 -15.98 -10.39
N ASN A 97 -5.70 -15.94 -11.45
CA ASN A 97 -4.25 -16.20 -11.42
C ASN A 97 -3.45 -14.96 -11.84
N ILE A 98 -2.16 -15.03 -11.62
CA ILE A 98 -1.21 -14.09 -12.19
C ILE A 98 -0.75 -14.61 -13.56
N ALA A 99 -1.03 -13.84 -14.61
CA ALA A 99 -0.48 -14.09 -15.93
C ALA A 99 0.94 -13.50 -16.00
N GLU A 100 1.97 -14.34 -15.88
CA GLU A 100 3.34 -13.88 -16.12
C GLU A 100 3.61 -13.81 -17.60
N MET A 101 3.52 -12.61 -18.17
CA MET A 101 3.83 -12.33 -19.56
C MET A 101 4.99 -11.34 -19.65
N LYS A 102 6.02 -11.68 -20.42
CA LYS A 102 7.20 -10.83 -20.54
C LYS A 102 6.82 -9.41 -20.96
N THR A 103 7.61 -8.44 -20.55
CA THR A 103 7.40 -7.04 -20.91
C THR A 103 7.37 -6.88 -22.44
N GLY A 104 6.44 -6.08 -22.97
CA GLY A 104 6.24 -5.91 -24.41
C GLY A 104 5.32 -6.95 -25.06
N GLU A 105 4.70 -7.88 -24.30
CA GLU A 105 3.72 -8.85 -24.83
C GLU A 105 2.26 -8.30 -24.86
N GLY A 106 2.05 -7.01 -24.59
CA GLY A 106 0.75 -6.36 -24.67
C GLY A 106 -0.21 -6.74 -23.54
N LYS A 107 0.28 -6.78 -22.29
CA LYS A 107 -0.52 -7.08 -21.09
C LYS A 107 -1.77 -6.18 -20.96
N THR A 108 -1.64 -4.90 -21.26
CA THR A 108 -2.77 -3.94 -21.23
C THR A 108 -3.92 -4.39 -22.14
N LEU A 109 -3.59 -4.88 -23.34
CA LEU A 109 -4.58 -5.42 -24.28
C LEU A 109 -5.15 -6.76 -23.77
N VAL A 110 -4.35 -7.60 -23.15
CA VAL A 110 -4.79 -8.87 -22.53
C VAL A 110 -5.84 -8.63 -21.47
N ALA A 111 -5.67 -7.61 -20.63
CA ALA A 111 -6.62 -7.29 -19.58
C ALA A 111 -8.03 -6.98 -20.10
N THR A 112 -8.17 -6.54 -21.36
CA THR A 112 -9.50 -6.24 -21.94
C THR A 112 -10.43 -7.44 -21.98
N LEU A 113 -9.89 -8.63 -22.20
CA LEU A 113 -10.63 -9.88 -22.32
C LEU A 113 -11.37 -10.25 -21.00
N PRO A 114 -10.67 -10.48 -19.88
CA PRO A 114 -11.31 -10.81 -18.61
C PRO A 114 -12.08 -9.64 -18.01
N THR A 115 -11.64 -8.39 -18.25
CA THR A 115 -12.35 -7.19 -17.76
C THR A 115 -13.75 -7.13 -18.36
N TYR A 116 -13.89 -7.23 -19.69
CA TYR A 116 -15.19 -7.26 -20.34
C TYR A 116 -16.06 -8.43 -19.84
N LEU A 117 -15.51 -9.64 -19.83
CA LEU A 117 -16.24 -10.84 -19.41
C LEU A 117 -16.81 -10.72 -18.00
N ASN A 118 -16.02 -10.25 -17.04
CA ASN A 118 -16.48 -10.12 -15.65
C ASN A 118 -17.39 -8.89 -15.42
N ALA A 119 -17.26 -7.85 -16.25
CA ALA A 119 -18.15 -6.69 -16.19
C ALA A 119 -19.60 -7.02 -16.61
N LEU A 120 -19.81 -8.11 -17.35
CA LEU A 120 -21.15 -8.59 -17.73
C LEU A 120 -22.05 -8.88 -16.53
N GLU A 121 -21.49 -9.24 -15.37
CA GLU A 121 -22.26 -9.45 -14.13
C GLU A 121 -22.84 -8.16 -13.51
N GLY A 122 -22.41 -6.98 -13.97
CA GLY A 122 -22.91 -5.68 -13.48
C GLY A 122 -22.44 -5.29 -12.06
N LYS A 123 -21.52 -6.06 -11.47
CA LYS A 123 -21.02 -5.84 -10.09
C LYS A 123 -19.82 -4.89 -9.99
N GLY A 124 -19.28 -4.46 -11.14
CA GLY A 124 -18.09 -3.62 -11.24
C GLY A 124 -16.78 -4.40 -11.30
N VAL A 125 -15.89 -3.97 -12.18
CA VAL A 125 -14.53 -4.51 -12.32
C VAL A 125 -13.54 -3.39 -12.14
N HIS A 126 -12.55 -3.59 -11.25
CA HIS A 126 -11.47 -2.63 -11.04
C HIS A 126 -10.20 -3.08 -11.79
N VAL A 127 -9.63 -2.18 -12.58
CA VAL A 127 -8.32 -2.36 -13.22
C VAL A 127 -7.33 -1.45 -12.52
N VAL A 128 -6.42 -2.05 -11.76
CA VAL A 128 -5.51 -1.34 -10.86
C VAL A 128 -4.18 -1.11 -11.55
N THR A 129 -3.73 0.13 -11.58
CA THR A 129 -2.45 0.56 -12.17
C THR A 129 -1.53 1.20 -11.11
N VAL A 130 -0.29 1.46 -11.48
CA VAL A 130 0.73 2.00 -10.55
C VAL A 130 0.76 3.54 -10.48
N ASN A 131 0.05 4.25 -11.36
CA ASN A 131 -0.03 5.72 -11.32
C ASN A 131 -1.22 6.24 -12.15
N ASP A 132 -1.60 7.51 -11.93
CA ASP A 132 -2.74 8.18 -12.54
C ASP A 132 -2.58 8.33 -14.06
N TYR A 133 -1.36 8.56 -14.55
CA TYR A 133 -1.09 8.64 -15.98
C TYR A 133 -1.49 7.34 -16.70
N LEU A 134 -1.07 6.18 -16.18
CA LEU A 134 -1.45 4.89 -16.76
C LEU A 134 -2.94 4.60 -16.59
N ALA A 135 -3.55 4.98 -15.46
CA ALA A 135 -4.98 4.82 -15.25
C ALA A 135 -5.76 5.60 -16.31
N SER A 136 -5.44 6.87 -16.53
CA SER A 136 -6.09 7.74 -17.53
C SER A 136 -5.82 7.24 -18.94
N TYR A 137 -4.56 6.97 -19.29
CA TYR A 137 -4.19 6.52 -20.63
C TYR A 137 -4.84 5.17 -20.98
N GLN A 138 -4.78 4.20 -20.07
CA GLN A 138 -5.36 2.86 -20.33
C GLN A 138 -6.88 2.89 -20.35
N SER A 139 -7.55 3.66 -19.48
CA SER A 139 -9.00 3.80 -19.47
C SER A 139 -9.53 4.44 -20.75
N GLU A 140 -8.79 5.39 -21.32
CA GLU A 140 -9.20 6.01 -22.59
C GLU A 140 -8.94 5.09 -23.78
N LEU A 141 -7.75 4.51 -23.89
CA LEU A 141 -7.35 3.67 -25.03
C LEU A 141 -8.14 2.35 -25.05
N MET A 142 -8.15 1.60 -23.96
CA MET A 142 -8.88 0.32 -23.86
C MET A 142 -10.39 0.57 -23.74
N GLY A 143 -10.79 1.70 -23.18
CA GLY A 143 -12.16 2.15 -23.09
C GLY A 143 -12.89 2.23 -24.43
N ARG A 144 -12.17 2.43 -25.54
CA ARG A 144 -12.74 2.39 -26.89
C ARG A 144 -13.40 1.03 -27.21
N ILE A 145 -12.76 -0.07 -26.77
CA ILE A 145 -13.31 -1.43 -26.93
C ILE A 145 -14.59 -1.59 -26.10
N TYR A 146 -14.54 -1.21 -24.84
CA TYR A 146 -15.66 -1.38 -23.91
C TYR A 146 -16.85 -0.52 -24.26
N ARG A 147 -16.62 0.77 -24.61
CA ARG A 147 -17.67 1.70 -25.03
C ARG A 147 -18.32 1.25 -26.35
N PHE A 148 -17.53 0.69 -27.30
CA PHE A 148 -18.09 0.11 -28.52
C PHE A 148 -19.08 -1.02 -28.17
N LEU A 149 -18.78 -1.84 -27.18
CA LEU A 149 -19.61 -2.94 -26.68
C LEU A 149 -20.72 -2.48 -25.71
N GLY A 150 -20.92 -1.18 -25.52
CA GLY A 150 -21.99 -0.61 -24.68
C GLY A 150 -21.70 -0.65 -23.17
N MET A 151 -20.44 -0.82 -22.75
CA MET A 151 -20.02 -0.74 -21.34
C MET A 151 -19.58 0.68 -20.98
N ASN A 152 -19.86 1.09 -19.74
CA ASN A 152 -19.36 2.34 -19.17
C ASN A 152 -17.98 2.15 -18.56
N VAL A 153 -17.10 3.13 -18.75
CA VAL A 153 -15.74 3.13 -18.22
C VAL A 153 -15.51 4.37 -17.37
N GLY A 154 -15.08 4.16 -16.14
CA GLY A 154 -14.67 5.19 -15.19
C GLY A 154 -13.15 5.17 -14.96
N CYS A 155 -12.62 6.29 -14.47
CA CYS A 155 -11.24 6.44 -14.07
C CYS A 155 -11.16 7.25 -12.80
N ILE A 156 -10.50 6.71 -11.78
CA ILE A 156 -10.22 7.38 -10.50
C ILE A 156 -8.79 7.91 -10.54
N ILE A 157 -8.66 9.22 -10.34
CA ILE A 157 -7.39 9.94 -10.25
C ILE A 157 -7.37 10.84 -9.00
N THR A 158 -6.20 11.30 -8.61
CA THR A 158 -5.93 11.92 -7.30
C THR A 158 -6.85 13.10 -6.98
N GLU A 159 -7.06 14.07 -7.84
CA GLU A 159 -7.73 15.34 -7.52
C GLU A 159 -9.27 15.34 -7.63
N GLN A 160 -9.90 14.20 -7.88
CA GLN A 160 -11.34 14.11 -8.06
C GLN A 160 -12.12 14.23 -6.75
N LYS A 161 -13.22 14.99 -6.76
CA LYS A 161 -14.16 15.14 -5.64
C LYS A 161 -15.07 13.91 -5.45
N PRO A 162 -15.60 13.65 -4.25
CA PRO A 162 -16.42 12.46 -3.98
C PRO A 162 -17.60 12.22 -4.94
N PRO A 163 -18.39 13.24 -5.39
CA PRO A 163 -19.46 13.00 -6.35
C PRO A 163 -18.97 12.51 -7.73
N GLU A 164 -17.80 12.98 -8.17
CA GLU A 164 -17.17 12.53 -9.41
C GLU A 164 -16.65 11.10 -9.26
N ARG A 165 -15.95 10.79 -8.14
CA ARG A 165 -15.50 9.44 -7.83
C ARG A 165 -16.66 8.44 -7.81
N ARG A 166 -17.76 8.79 -7.15
CA ARG A 166 -18.99 7.94 -7.14
C ARG A 166 -19.48 7.63 -8.54
N LYS A 167 -19.48 8.63 -9.44
CA LYS A 167 -19.85 8.42 -10.85
C LYS A 167 -18.92 7.43 -11.53
N GLN A 168 -17.60 7.52 -11.26
CA GLN A 168 -16.60 6.62 -11.85
C GLN A 168 -16.75 5.19 -11.31
N TYR A 169 -16.96 5.01 -10.00
CA TYR A 169 -17.19 3.68 -9.40
C TYR A 169 -18.51 3.03 -9.88
N ASN A 170 -19.49 3.81 -10.25
CA ASN A 170 -20.76 3.29 -10.79
C ASN A 170 -20.64 2.81 -12.25
N ALA A 171 -19.52 3.02 -12.92
CA ALA A 171 -19.26 2.44 -14.24
C ALA A 171 -19.14 0.91 -14.18
N ASP A 172 -19.31 0.22 -15.29
CA ASP A 172 -19.12 -1.24 -15.37
C ASP A 172 -17.66 -1.63 -15.11
N ILE A 173 -16.73 -0.76 -15.53
CA ILE A 173 -15.27 -0.95 -15.42
C ILE A 173 -14.67 0.34 -14.90
N THR A 174 -13.85 0.25 -13.84
CA THR A 174 -13.19 1.41 -13.24
C THR A 174 -11.68 1.21 -13.18
N TYR A 175 -10.94 2.10 -13.82
CA TYR A 175 -9.49 2.19 -13.73
C TYR A 175 -9.08 3.11 -12.56
N GLY A 176 -7.94 2.86 -11.95
CA GLY A 176 -7.39 3.70 -10.89
C GLY A 176 -6.10 3.14 -10.32
N THR A 177 -5.48 3.85 -9.40
CA THR A 177 -4.28 3.38 -8.71
C THR A 177 -4.64 2.57 -7.47
N ASN A 178 -3.73 1.70 -7.05
CA ASN A 178 -3.86 0.95 -5.80
C ASN A 178 -4.09 1.87 -4.58
N ASN A 179 -3.42 3.03 -4.57
CA ASN A 179 -3.53 3.99 -3.48
C ASN A 179 -4.92 4.63 -3.44
N GLU A 180 -5.41 5.13 -4.60
CA GLU A 180 -6.72 5.78 -4.65
C GLU A 180 -7.85 4.83 -4.27
N PHE A 181 -7.84 3.59 -4.79
CA PHE A 181 -8.82 2.59 -4.39
C PHE A 181 -8.78 2.29 -2.88
N GLY A 182 -7.58 2.16 -2.32
CA GLY A 182 -7.41 1.88 -0.90
C GLY A 182 -7.76 3.08 -0.01
N PHE A 183 -7.40 4.31 -0.40
CA PHE A 183 -7.79 5.51 0.32
C PHE A 183 -9.29 5.79 0.24
N ASP A 184 -9.94 5.54 -0.91
CA ASP A 184 -11.38 5.65 -1.01
C ASP A 184 -12.12 4.66 -0.10
N TYR A 185 -11.58 3.44 0.04
CA TYR A 185 -12.10 2.50 1.02
C TYR A 185 -12.01 3.03 2.45
N LEU A 186 -10.86 3.64 2.81
CA LEU A 186 -10.70 4.24 4.15
C LEU A 186 -11.64 5.45 4.33
N ARG A 187 -11.74 6.33 3.33
CA ARG A 187 -12.66 7.49 3.34
C ARG A 187 -14.12 7.06 3.48
N ASP A 188 -14.55 6.05 2.75
CA ASP A 188 -15.92 5.50 2.86
C ASP A 188 -16.24 4.96 4.27
N ASN A 189 -15.22 4.49 5.00
CA ASN A 189 -15.39 4.04 6.38
C ASN A 189 -15.21 5.16 7.41
N MET A 190 -15.04 6.41 6.97
CA MET A 190 -15.04 7.62 7.78
C MET A 190 -16.20 8.56 7.39
N ALA A 191 -17.00 8.23 6.37
CA ALA A 191 -18.09 9.04 5.86
C ALA A 191 -19.24 9.16 6.88
N TRP A 192 -19.79 10.35 7.07
CA TRP A 192 -20.91 10.62 7.98
C TRP A 192 -22.26 10.38 7.35
N GLU A 193 -22.35 10.52 6.02
CA GLU A 193 -23.60 10.31 5.30
C GLU A 193 -23.45 9.20 4.25
N LYS A 194 -24.55 8.48 3.99
CA LYS A 194 -24.63 7.50 2.89
C LYS A 194 -24.34 8.15 1.53
N ALA A 195 -24.67 9.43 1.41
CA ALA A 195 -24.41 10.20 0.21
C ALA A 195 -22.92 10.40 -0.07
N ASP A 196 -22.02 10.26 0.90
CA ASP A 196 -20.57 10.44 0.77
C ASP A 196 -19.85 9.16 0.35
N LEU A 197 -20.49 8.01 0.47
CA LEU A 197 -19.94 6.75 0.03
C LEU A 197 -19.69 6.77 -1.48
N VAL A 198 -18.49 6.43 -1.91
CA VAL A 198 -18.10 6.44 -3.33
C VAL A 198 -18.00 5.03 -3.91
N GLN A 199 -17.52 4.06 -3.15
CA GLN A 199 -17.37 2.68 -3.60
C GLN A 199 -18.66 1.86 -3.46
N ARG A 200 -18.84 0.87 -4.33
CA ARG A 200 -20.02 -0.03 -4.29
C ARG A 200 -19.70 -1.50 -3.98
N GLY A 201 -18.43 -1.82 -3.71
CA GLY A 201 -17.99 -3.16 -3.34
C GLY A 201 -16.73 -3.62 -4.05
N HIS A 202 -16.24 -4.81 -3.70
CA HIS A 202 -14.96 -5.38 -4.15
C HIS A 202 -15.20 -6.72 -4.85
N HIS A 203 -15.76 -6.68 -6.08
CA HIS A 203 -16.12 -7.90 -6.79
C HIS A 203 -14.91 -8.52 -7.51
N TYR A 204 -14.34 -7.86 -8.51
CA TYR A 204 -13.19 -8.36 -9.26
C TYR A 204 -12.15 -7.28 -9.49
N ALA A 205 -10.89 -7.59 -9.21
CA ALA A 205 -9.77 -6.71 -9.54
C ALA A 205 -8.72 -7.42 -10.40
N ILE A 206 -8.22 -6.69 -11.40
CA ILE A 206 -7.03 -7.04 -12.17
C ILE A 206 -5.94 -6.04 -11.80
N VAL A 207 -4.85 -6.53 -11.22
CA VAL A 207 -3.72 -5.68 -10.81
C VAL A 207 -2.64 -5.74 -11.88
N ASP A 208 -2.43 -4.61 -12.58
CA ASP A 208 -1.30 -4.47 -13.52
C ASP A 208 -0.01 -4.24 -12.74
N GLU A 209 1.10 -4.80 -13.24
CA GLU A 209 2.37 -4.82 -12.52
C GLU A 209 2.21 -5.31 -11.07
N VAL A 210 1.53 -6.44 -10.93
CA VAL A 210 1.10 -7.02 -9.63
C VAL A 210 2.24 -7.22 -8.64
N ASP A 211 3.45 -7.45 -9.11
CA ASP A 211 4.65 -7.58 -8.28
C ASP A 211 5.13 -6.24 -7.69
N SER A 212 4.87 -5.10 -8.35
CA SER A 212 5.11 -3.79 -7.76
C SER A 212 4.13 -3.54 -6.62
N ILE A 213 2.85 -3.68 -6.92
CA ILE A 213 1.78 -3.29 -6.01
C ILE A 213 1.71 -4.24 -4.80
N LEU A 214 1.67 -5.56 -5.05
CA LEU A 214 1.43 -6.54 -3.99
C LEU A 214 2.70 -7.02 -3.27
N ILE A 215 3.89 -6.70 -3.78
CA ILE A 215 5.17 -7.07 -3.15
C ILE A 215 5.95 -5.84 -2.73
N ASP A 216 6.31 -4.94 -3.66
CA ASP A 216 7.20 -3.81 -3.36
C ASP A 216 6.52 -2.76 -2.49
N GLU A 217 5.34 -2.30 -2.90
CA GLU A 217 4.56 -1.28 -2.18
C GLU A 217 3.86 -1.84 -0.94
N ALA A 218 3.67 -3.16 -0.86
CA ALA A 218 3.00 -3.83 0.26
C ALA A 218 3.85 -3.97 1.53
N ARG A 219 4.81 -3.07 1.75
CA ARG A 219 5.65 -2.97 2.96
C ARG A 219 5.07 -2.04 4.00
N THR A 220 4.36 -1.02 3.56
CA THR A 220 3.72 -0.01 4.41
C THR A 220 2.22 -0.04 4.22
N PRO A 221 1.43 0.15 5.29
CA PRO A 221 -0.01 0.30 5.17
C PRO A 221 -0.38 1.64 4.51
N LEU A 222 -1.62 1.73 4.02
CA LEU A 222 -2.27 3.00 3.72
C LEU A 222 -2.78 3.57 5.03
N ILE A 223 -2.51 4.84 5.29
CA ILE A 223 -2.86 5.52 6.55
C ILE A 223 -3.49 6.87 6.21
N ILE A 224 -4.65 7.15 6.80
CA ILE A 224 -5.20 8.49 6.89
C ILE A 224 -4.92 8.98 8.31
N SER A 225 -4.27 10.12 8.43
CA SER A 225 -3.89 10.70 9.72
C SER A 225 -4.15 12.21 9.73
N GLY A 226 -4.34 12.76 10.90
CA GLY A 226 -4.47 14.19 11.15
C GLY A 226 -3.64 14.63 12.33
N PRO A 227 -3.56 15.95 12.60
CA PRO A 227 -2.75 16.47 13.68
C PRO A 227 -3.22 15.93 15.04
N ALA A 228 -2.28 15.47 15.87
CA ALA A 228 -2.51 15.15 17.25
C ALA A 228 -2.34 16.42 18.11
N GLU A 229 -3.06 16.53 19.21
CA GLU A 229 -2.90 17.64 20.16
C GLU A 229 -1.58 17.52 20.94
N GLY A 230 -0.77 18.59 21.00
CA GLY A 230 0.44 18.72 21.84
C GLY A 230 1.66 19.33 21.13
N ASP A 231 2.52 20.05 21.87
CA ASP A 231 3.77 20.67 21.37
C ASP A 231 4.95 19.69 21.40
N VAL A 232 4.84 18.58 20.66
CA VAL A 232 5.92 17.59 20.52
C VAL A 232 7.04 18.05 19.58
N THR A 233 6.79 19.06 18.73
CA THR A 233 7.73 19.62 17.77
C THR A 233 9.05 20.08 18.39
N ARG A 234 8.99 20.57 19.63
CA ARG A 234 10.16 21.00 20.41
C ARG A 234 11.16 19.87 20.64
N TRP A 235 10.67 18.66 20.96
CA TRP A 235 11.52 17.51 21.26
C TRP A 235 12.29 17.04 20.02
N TYR A 236 11.65 16.93 18.85
CA TYR A 236 12.34 16.55 17.62
C TYR A 236 13.49 17.50 17.28
N ARG A 237 13.27 18.82 17.40
CA ARG A 237 14.33 19.84 17.18
C ARG A 237 15.46 19.76 18.21
N GLN A 238 15.15 19.43 19.46
CA GLN A 238 16.18 19.28 20.51
C GLN A 238 17.03 18.03 20.27
N PHE A 239 16.39 16.89 19.98
CA PHE A 239 17.12 15.65 19.73
C PHE A 239 17.89 15.68 18.41
N ALA A 240 17.42 16.33 17.38
CA ALA A 240 18.18 16.55 16.14
C ALA A 240 19.51 17.28 16.40
N LYS A 241 19.51 18.30 17.31
CA LYS A 241 20.73 19.01 17.72
C LYS A 241 21.61 18.16 18.64
N LEU A 242 21.01 17.36 19.52
CA LEU A 242 21.71 16.51 20.46
C LEU A 242 22.53 15.42 19.74
N VAL A 243 21.91 14.71 18.78
CA VAL A 243 22.57 13.58 18.10
C VAL A 243 23.77 14.01 17.25
N LEU A 244 23.89 15.30 16.88
CA LEU A 244 25.10 15.82 16.23
C LEU A 244 26.32 15.84 17.16
N LYS A 245 26.11 15.81 18.49
CA LYS A 245 27.17 15.78 19.52
C LYS A 245 27.54 14.34 19.89
N LEU A 246 26.79 13.36 19.47
CA LEU A 246 27.03 11.95 19.75
C LEU A 246 27.87 11.32 18.63
N THR A 247 28.82 10.45 19.03
CA THR A 247 29.76 9.76 18.14
C THR A 247 29.35 8.31 17.96
N ARG A 248 29.30 7.85 16.70
CA ARG A 248 29.01 6.43 16.37
C ARG A 248 30.12 5.53 16.94
N ASP A 249 29.75 4.33 17.37
CA ASP A 249 30.58 3.28 17.96
C ASP A 249 31.19 3.63 19.36
N GLU A 250 30.99 4.86 19.86
CA GLU A 250 31.32 5.29 21.21
C GLU A 250 30.05 5.53 22.05
N ASP A 251 29.08 6.27 21.50
CA ASP A 251 27.87 6.69 22.21
C ASP A 251 26.65 5.89 21.79
N TYR A 252 26.62 5.39 20.54
CA TYR A 252 25.56 4.55 20.01
C TYR A 252 26.09 3.60 18.95
N ASP A 253 25.43 2.45 18.79
CA ASP A 253 25.68 1.44 17.77
C ASP A 253 24.60 1.46 16.68
N VAL A 254 24.97 1.09 15.43
CA VAL A 254 24.06 1.08 14.26
C VAL A 254 24.19 -0.23 13.51
N ASP A 255 23.13 -1.04 13.50
CA ASP A 255 23.01 -2.20 12.61
C ASP A 255 22.28 -1.79 11.31
N GLU A 256 23.07 -1.38 10.30
CA GLU A 256 22.54 -0.97 8.99
C GLU A 256 21.72 -2.09 8.29
N LYS A 257 22.06 -3.37 8.56
CA LYS A 257 21.35 -4.51 7.96
C LYS A 257 19.95 -4.69 8.51
N LYS A 258 19.79 -4.43 9.80
CA LYS A 258 18.49 -4.54 10.50
C LYS A 258 17.74 -3.21 10.53
N LYS A 259 18.40 -2.11 10.15
CA LYS A 259 17.92 -0.73 10.30
C LYS A 259 17.55 -0.43 11.77
N VAL A 260 18.41 -0.84 12.71
CA VAL A 260 18.23 -0.65 14.16
C VAL A 260 19.39 0.14 14.71
N VAL A 261 19.10 0.98 15.70
CA VAL A 261 20.08 1.74 16.45
C VAL A 261 19.96 1.42 17.94
N GLY A 262 21.05 1.49 18.66
CA GLY A 262 21.08 1.27 20.10
C GLY A 262 22.01 2.27 20.77
N ILE A 263 21.55 2.95 21.84
CA ILE A 263 22.40 3.83 22.62
C ILE A 263 23.26 3.03 23.59
N LEU A 264 24.49 3.45 23.76
CA LEU A 264 25.49 2.87 24.69
C LEU A 264 25.58 3.70 25.97
N ASP A 265 26.11 3.11 27.06
CA ASP A 265 26.22 3.77 28.37
C ASP A 265 26.85 5.18 28.33
N PRO A 266 27.95 5.44 27.57
CA PRO A 266 28.48 6.79 27.45
C PRO A 266 27.53 7.78 26.81
N GLY A 267 26.75 7.30 25.85
CA GLY A 267 25.72 8.09 25.17
C GLY A 267 24.53 8.41 26.07
N ILE A 268 24.10 7.46 26.90
CA ILE A 268 23.03 7.66 27.90
C ILE A 268 23.40 8.82 28.81
N THR A 269 24.61 8.78 29.42
CA THR A 269 25.08 9.84 30.30
C THR A 269 25.10 11.21 29.64
N LYS A 270 25.55 11.31 28.37
CA LYS A 270 25.52 12.58 27.62
C LYS A 270 24.12 13.08 27.34
N VAL A 271 23.16 12.19 27.11
CA VAL A 271 21.74 12.54 26.88
C VAL A 271 21.12 13.05 28.20
N GLU A 272 21.33 12.35 29.32
CA GLU A 272 20.85 12.72 30.64
C GLU A 272 21.40 14.09 31.06
N ASP A 273 22.70 14.32 30.89
CA ASP A 273 23.35 15.62 31.15
C ASP A 273 22.75 16.75 30.28
N PHE A 274 22.48 16.47 29.01
CA PHE A 274 21.92 17.46 28.07
C PHE A 274 20.48 17.84 28.40
N LEU A 275 19.68 16.85 28.83
CA LEU A 275 18.26 17.05 29.17
C LEU A 275 18.08 17.53 30.62
N GLY A 276 19.09 17.38 31.47
CA GLY A 276 19.03 17.69 32.90
C GLY A 276 18.12 16.73 33.68
N ILE A 277 18.13 15.45 33.32
CA ILE A 277 17.36 14.37 33.95
C ILE A 277 18.30 13.36 34.62
N ASP A 278 17.87 12.74 35.71
CA ASP A 278 18.70 11.80 36.48
C ASP A 278 18.72 10.39 35.84
N ASN A 279 17.66 9.98 35.15
CA ASN A 279 17.59 8.66 34.56
C ASN A 279 16.67 8.66 33.32
N LEU A 280 17.23 8.34 32.15
CA LEU A 280 16.53 8.27 30.88
C LEU A 280 15.45 7.14 30.81
N TYR A 281 15.68 6.07 31.58
CA TYR A 281 14.82 4.88 31.58
C TYR A 281 13.72 4.90 32.65
N GLU A 282 13.52 6.01 33.33
CA GLU A 282 12.37 6.17 34.20
C GLU A 282 11.04 6.15 33.39
N PRO A 283 9.94 5.63 33.97
CA PRO A 283 8.65 5.59 33.28
C PRO A 283 8.18 6.94 32.70
N ALA A 284 8.48 8.04 33.41
CA ALA A 284 8.16 9.40 32.96
C ALA A 284 8.97 9.85 31.73
N ASN A 285 10.15 9.28 31.52
CA ASN A 285 11.10 9.66 30.47
C ASN A 285 11.08 8.69 29.26
N THR A 286 10.27 7.62 29.30
CA THR A 286 10.26 6.55 28.27
C THR A 286 10.01 7.09 26.86
N ALA A 287 9.17 8.11 26.71
CA ALA A 287 8.89 8.76 25.42
C ALA A 287 10.15 9.39 24.80
N LEU A 288 11.09 9.89 25.62
CA LEU A 288 12.32 10.54 25.17
C LEU A 288 13.25 9.57 24.44
N ILE A 289 13.21 8.28 24.80
CA ILE A 289 13.98 7.21 24.14
C ILE A 289 13.53 7.05 22.68
N GLY A 290 12.23 7.20 22.42
CA GLY A 290 11.67 7.18 21.07
C GLY A 290 12.23 8.30 20.20
N TYR A 291 12.22 9.54 20.71
CA TYR A 291 12.78 10.71 20.01
C TYR A 291 14.28 10.57 19.75
N LEU A 292 15.04 10.06 20.73
CA LEU A 292 16.47 9.82 20.59
C LEU A 292 16.76 8.78 19.49
N ASN A 293 16.12 7.63 19.55
CA ASN A 293 16.31 6.57 18.57
C ASN A 293 15.95 7.04 17.15
N ASN A 294 14.87 7.79 17.00
CA ASN A 294 14.46 8.33 15.71
C ASN A 294 15.44 9.37 15.18
N ALA A 295 15.98 10.21 16.06
CA ALA A 295 16.99 11.18 15.66
C ALA A 295 18.30 10.51 15.19
N ILE A 296 18.74 9.42 15.88
CA ILE A 296 19.90 8.62 15.44
C ILE A 296 19.60 7.89 14.14
N LYS A 297 18.42 7.27 13.98
CA LYS A 297 17.99 6.64 12.72
C LYS A 297 17.98 7.64 11.57
N ALA A 298 17.38 8.81 11.77
CA ALA A 298 17.33 9.88 10.77
C ALA A 298 18.75 10.32 10.35
N LYS A 299 19.70 10.42 11.31
CA LYS A 299 21.08 10.78 11.04
C LYS A 299 21.83 9.72 10.23
N GLU A 300 21.73 8.44 10.62
CA GLU A 300 22.61 7.37 10.13
C GLU A 300 22.00 6.49 9.03
N LEU A 301 20.69 6.26 9.05
CA LEU A 301 20.04 5.24 8.24
C LEU A 301 19.15 5.80 7.14
N PHE A 302 18.79 7.08 7.20
CA PHE A 302 17.94 7.74 6.20
C PHE A 302 18.70 8.89 5.55
N LEU A 303 19.04 8.72 4.28
CA LEU A 303 19.89 9.61 3.52
C LEU A 303 19.08 10.45 2.54
N ARG A 304 19.38 11.73 2.48
CA ARG A 304 18.81 12.63 1.49
C ARG A 304 19.17 12.17 0.07
N ASP A 305 18.27 12.38 -0.86
CA ASP A 305 18.36 11.99 -2.30
C ASP A 305 18.47 10.48 -2.56
N LYS A 306 18.32 9.67 -1.50
CA LYS A 306 18.26 8.21 -1.57
C LYS A 306 16.94 7.69 -0.98
N ASP A 307 16.69 7.95 0.28
CA ASP A 307 15.50 7.48 1.01
C ASP A 307 14.39 8.53 1.02
N TYR A 308 14.73 9.81 0.85
CA TYR A 308 13.81 10.93 0.75
C TYR A 308 14.43 12.09 -0.05
N VAL A 309 13.59 13.00 -0.54
CA VAL A 309 13.99 14.28 -1.14
C VAL A 309 13.37 15.44 -0.35
N VAL A 310 14.02 16.61 -0.42
CA VAL A 310 13.47 17.84 0.15
C VAL A 310 13.07 18.75 -1.01
N THR A 311 11.78 19.03 -1.14
CA THR A 311 11.22 19.86 -2.21
C THR A 311 10.18 20.81 -1.62
N GLN A 312 10.24 22.09 -1.98
CA GLN A 312 9.33 23.13 -1.50
C GLN A 312 9.25 23.27 0.04
N GLY A 313 10.35 22.91 0.75
CA GLY A 313 10.39 22.94 2.22
C GLY A 313 9.75 21.73 2.91
N GLU A 314 9.38 20.70 2.17
CA GLU A 314 8.81 19.44 2.68
C GLU A 314 9.72 18.25 2.42
N VAL A 315 9.71 17.29 3.34
CA VAL A 315 10.36 15.99 3.18
C VAL A 315 9.39 15.05 2.47
N LEU A 316 9.78 14.51 1.33
CA LEU A 316 9.00 13.55 0.55
C LEU A 316 9.74 12.22 0.48
N ILE A 317 9.06 11.13 0.79
CA ILE A 317 9.63 9.78 0.76
C ILE A 317 9.93 9.37 -0.69
N VAL A 318 11.10 8.79 -0.91
CA VAL A 318 11.44 8.07 -2.14
C VAL A 318 11.34 6.57 -1.86
N ASP A 319 10.51 5.88 -2.61
CA ASP A 319 10.40 4.43 -2.50
C ASP A 319 11.71 3.76 -2.94
N GLU A 320 12.29 2.98 -2.05
CA GLU A 320 13.60 2.32 -2.23
C GLU A 320 13.63 1.40 -3.47
N HIS A 321 12.48 0.84 -3.89
CA HIS A 321 12.39 -0.11 -5.00
C HIS A 321 12.00 0.55 -6.30
N THR A 322 11.05 1.49 -6.24
CA THR A 322 10.53 2.13 -7.46
C THR A 322 11.28 3.42 -7.80
N GLY A 323 12.02 4.00 -6.84
CA GLY A 323 12.69 5.29 -6.98
C GLY A 323 11.70 6.46 -7.18
N ARG A 324 10.42 6.26 -6.88
CA ARG A 324 9.37 7.29 -7.03
C ARG A 324 9.15 8.01 -5.72
N ILE A 325 8.80 9.28 -5.82
CA ILE A 325 8.27 10.04 -4.69
C ILE A 325 6.90 9.46 -4.35
N LEU A 326 6.64 9.29 -3.07
CA LEU A 326 5.36 8.82 -2.53
C LEU A 326 4.65 10.03 -1.88
N PRO A 327 3.83 10.80 -2.65
CA PRO A 327 3.13 11.95 -2.10
C PRO A 327 2.15 11.51 -1.02
N GLY A 328 2.02 12.32 0.05
CA GLY A 328 1.09 12.04 1.14
C GLY A 328 1.51 10.90 2.07
N ARG A 329 2.62 10.20 1.82
CA ARG A 329 3.18 9.20 2.73
C ARG A 329 4.22 9.81 3.66
N ARG A 330 4.20 9.37 4.91
CA ARG A 330 5.17 9.76 5.94
C ARG A 330 5.77 8.50 6.56
N TYR A 331 6.98 8.61 7.08
CA TYR A 331 7.55 7.54 7.91
C TYR A 331 6.82 7.54 9.26
N ASN A 332 6.51 6.37 9.77
CA ASN A 332 5.77 6.17 11.02
C ASN A 332 6.66 6.43 12.25
N GLU A 333 6.03 6.43 13.43
CA GLU A 333 6.70 6.42 14.73
C GLU A 333 7.58 7.66 14.98
N GLY A 334 7.22 8.82 14.44
CA GLY A 334 8.00 10.05 14.63
C GLY A 334 9.29 10.16 13.81
N LEU A 335 9.61 9.14 12.99
CA LEU A 335 10.82 9.15 12.16
C LEU A 335 10.77 10.25 11.10
N HIS A 336 9.60 10.54 10.53
CA HIS A 336 9.45 11.59 9.53
C HIS A 336 9.76 12.96 10.13
N GLN A 337 9.24 13.23 11.32
CA GLN A 337 9.50 14.46 12.09
C GLN A 337 10.99 14.57 12.48
N ALA A 338 11.62 13.44 12.80
CA ALA A 338 13.06 13.42 13.06
C ALA A 338 13.88 13.79 11.81
N ILE A 339 13.43 13.36 10.62
CA ILE A 339 14.06 13.73 9.34
C ILE A 339 13.78 15.22 9.01
N GLU A 340 12.54 15.70 9.21
CA GLU A 340 12.20 17.12 9.07
C GLU A 340 13.08 17.99 9.98
N ALA A 341 13.26 17.59 11.24
CA ALA A 341 14.13 18.29 12.17
C ALA A 341 15.62 18.24 11.77
N LYS A 342 16.08 17.11 11.23
CA LYS A 342 17.43 16.93 10.67
C LYS A 342 17.69 17.88 9.51
N GLU A 343 16.74 18.01 8.58
CA GLU A 343 16.85 18.84 7.38
C GLU A 343 16.56 20.32 7.65
N GLY A 344 16.14 20.66 8.90
CA GLY A 344 15.83 22.02 9.30
C GLY A 344 14.58 22.62 8.66
N VAL A 345 13.73 21.78 8.07
CA VAL A 345 12.42 22.21 7.55
C VAL A 345 11.41 22.33 8.69
N GLU A 346 10.21 22.81 8.38
CA GLU A 346 9.13 22.85 9.36
C GLU A 346 8.79 21.44 9.83
N VAL A 347 8.87 21.20 11.15
CA VAL A 347 8.45 19.94 11.76
C VAL A 347 6.96 20.01 11.97
N LYS A 348 6.22 19.25 11.16
CA LYS A 348 4.76 19.16 11.30
C LYS A 348 4.39 18.39 12.55
N ALA A 349 3.28 18.74 13.20
CA ALA A 349 2.78 18.07 14.39
C ALA A 349 2.72 16.54 14.20
N GLU A 350 2.84 15.79 15.28
CA GLU A 350 2.62 14.34 15.24
C GLU A 350 1.19 14.07 14.79
N ASN A 351 1.02 13.19 13.81
CA ASN A 351 -0.30 12.88 13.31
C ASN A 351 -0.85 11.65 14.01
N GLN A 352 -2.08 11.73 14.46
CA GLN A 352 -2.84 10.59 14.94
C GLN A 352 -3.42 9.81 13.76
N THR A 353 -3.38 8.48 13.81
CA THR A 353 -3.97 7.60 12.79
C THR A 353 -5.49 7.59 12.92
N PHE A 354 -6.21 8.02 11.89
CA PHE A 354 -7.67 7.96 11.83
C PHE A 354 -8.17 6.66 11.22
N ALA A 355 -7.52 6.20 10.15
CA ALA A 355 -7.84 4.95 9.48
C ALA A 355 -6.60 4.36 8.83
N THR A 356 -6.50 3.04 8.84
CA THR A 356 -5.36 2.33 8.26
C THR A 356 -5.77 0.98 7.69
N ILE A 357 -5.12 0.54 6.61
CA ILE A 357 -5.22 -0.81 6.07
C ILE A 357 -3.95 -1.16 5.30
N THR A 358 -3.48 -2.40 5.41
CA THR A 358 -2.41 -2.88 4.55
C THR A 358 -2.94 -3.19 3.14
N LEU A 359 -2.10 -2.99 2.10
CA LEU A 359 -2.47 -3.37 0.73
C LEU A 359 -2.84 -4.86 0.66
N GLN A 360 -2.16 -5.72 1.45
CA GLN A 360 -2.47 -7.14 1.51
C GLN A 360 -3.92 -7.38 1.94
N ASN A 361 -4.36 -6.74 3.02
CA ASN A 361 -5.73 -6.93 3.52
C ASN A 361 -6.76 -6.24 2.63
N TYR A 362 -6.43 -5.11 2.03
CA TYR A 362 -7.29 -4.44 1.06
C TYR A 362 -7.59 -5.34 -0.16
N PHE A 363 -6.56 -5.84 -0.84
CA PHE A 363 -6.75 -6.70 -2.04
C PHE A 363 -7.35 -8.07 -1.72
N ARG A 364 -7.25 -8.55 -0.48
CA ARG A 364 -7.93 -9.78 -0.01
C ARG A 364 -9.44 -9.60 0.19
N MET A 365 -9.97 -8.39 0.12
CA MET A 365 -11.41 -8.12 0.20
C MET A 365 -12.14 -8.42 -1.11
N TYR A 366 -11.45 -8.44 -2.26
CA TYR A 366 -12.07 -8.77 -3.53
C TYR A 366 -12.52 -10.24 -3.58
N ASP A 367 -13.75 -10.46 -4.05
CA ASP A 367 -14.29 -11.83 -4.27
C ASP A 367 -13.39 -12.62 -5.22
N LYS A 368 -12.86 -11.93 -6.25
CA LYS A 368 -11.92 -12.46 -7.20
C LYS A 368 -10.77 -11.46 -7.47
N LEU A 369 -9.55 -11.93 -7.34
CA LEU A 369 -8.33 -11.17 -7.60
C LEU A 369 -7.53 -11.84 -8.71
N ALA A 370 -6.95 -11.04 -9.60
CA ALA A 370 -6.01 -11.49 -10.61
C ALA A 370 -4.91 -10.45 -10.81
N GLY A 371 -3.82 -10.82 -11.44
CA GLY A 371 -2.75 -9.89 -11.71
C GLY A 371 -1.91 -10.25 -12.93
N MET A 372 -1.16 -9.28 -13.43
CA MET A 372 -0.26 -9.48 -14.56
C MET A 372 1.07 -8.75 -14.33
N THR A 373 2.16 -9.38 -14.74
CA THR A 373 3.52 -8.80 -14.71
C THR A 373 4.45 -9.62 -15.60
N GLY A 374 5.64 -9.12 -15.84
CA GLY A 374 6.72 -9.88 -16.54
C GLY A 374 7.61 -10.73 -15.63
N THR A 375 7.43 -10.69 -14.31
CA THR A 375 8.44 -11.12 -13.31
C THR A 375 7.86 -11.67 -12.00
N ALA A 376 6.76 -12.43 -12.02
CA ALA A 376 6.13 -12.97 -10.81
C ALA A 376 6.75 -14.28 -10.30
N GLU A 377 7.38 -15.08 -11.16
CA GLU A 377 7.83 -16.45 -10.84
C GLU A 377 8.74 -16.49 -9.59
N THR A 378 9.57 -15.47 -9.38
CA THR A 378 10.49 -15.41 -8.24
C THR A 378 9.78 -15.30 -6.91
N GLU A 379 8.58 -14.74 -6.88
CA GLU A 379 7.75 -14.49 -5.69
C GLU A 379 6.48 -15.36 -5.65
N ALA A 380 6.39 -16.41 -6.49
CA ALA A 380 5.20 -17.25 -6.60
C ALA A 380 4.73 -17.84 -5.28
N ALA A 381 5.66 -18.21 -4.38
CA ALA A 381 5.32 -18.70 -3.05
C ALA A 381 4.64 -17.63 -2.17
N GLU A 382 5.08 -16.38 -2.25
CA GLU A 382 4.48 -15.27 -1.51
C GLU A 382 3.09 -14.94 -2.06
N PHE A 383 2.91 -14.86 -3.37
CA PHE A 383 1.61 -14.66 -4.00
C PHE A 383 0.60 -15.74 -3.59
N MET A 384 1.03 -17.01 -3.59
CA MET A 384 0.16 -18.10 -3.16
C MET A 384 -0.18 -18.05 -1.68
N ASN A 385 0.81 -17.79 -0.82
CA ASN A 385 0.61 -17.79 0.64
C ASN A 385 -0.26 -16.61 1.10
N THR A 386 0.01 -15.41 0.57
CA THR A 386 -0.63 -14.16 1.02
C THR A 386 -1.96 -13.92 0.33
N TYR A 387 -2.01 -14.03 -1.01
CA TYR A 387 -3.17 -13.63 -1.82
C TYR A 387 -3.93 -14.81 -2.43
N LYS A 388 -3.44 -16.04 -2.29
CA LYS A 388 -3.98 -17.24 -2.95
C LYS A 388 -3.90 -17.20 -4.48
N LEU A 389 -3.00 -16.41 -5.03
CA LEU A 389 -2.78 -16.27 -6.45
C LEU A 389 -1.74 -17.27 -6.96
N GLY A 390 -2.12 -18.07 -7.94
CA GLY A 390 -1.19 -18.92 -8.70
C GLY A 390 -0.47 -18.10 -9.77
N VAL A 391 0.79 -18.39 -10.05
CA VAL A 391 1.56 -17.74 -11.13
C VAL A 391 1.62 -18.68 -12.33
N LEU A 392 1.15 -18.22 -13.49
CA LEU A 392 1.13 -18.96 -14.75
C LEU A 392 2.06 -18.29 -15.77
N PRO A 393 3.23 -18.85 -16.04
CA PRO A 393 4.14 -18.35 -17.06
C PRO A 393 3.58 -18.60 -18.47
N ILE A 394 3.29 -17.53 -19.20
CA ILE A 394 2.79 -17.58 -20.59
C ILE A 394 3.98 -17.39 -21.53
N LYS A 395 4.06 -18.24 -22.55
CA LYS A 395 5.11 -18.14 -23.57
C LYS A 395 5.01 -16.83 -24.35
N THR A 396 6.14 -16.30 -24.79
CA THR A 396 6.17 -15.13 -25.69
C THR A 396 5.62 -15.46 -27.07
N ASN A 397 4.95 -14.50 -27.71
CA ASN A 397 4.42 -14.64 -29.08
C ASN A 397 5.53 -14.94 -30.10
N LYS A 398 6.66 -14.24 -30.00
CA LYS A 398 7.86 -14.52 -30.78
C LYS A 398 9.02 -14.91 -29.84
N PRO A 399 9.95 -15.79 -30.28
CA PRO A 399 11.12 -16.14 -29.46
C PRO A 399 11.93 -14.91 -29.06
N MET A 400 12.32 -14.83 -27.80
CA MET A 400 13.22 -13.80 -27.32
C MET A 400 14.64 -14.07 -27.79
N ILE A 401 15.25 -13.13 -28.50
CA ILE A 401 16.60 -13.23 -29.05
C ILE A 401 17.61 -12.29 -28.39
N ARG A 402 17.21 -11.57 -27.30
CA ARG A 402 18.07 -10.70 -26.51
C ARG A 402 19.27 -11.47 -25.96
N LYS A 403 20.45 -10.81 -25.96
CA LYS A 403 21.71 -11.35 -25.43
C LYS A 403 21.97 -10.75 -24.03
N ASP A 404 21.78 -11.55 -23.01
CA ASP A 404 22.14 -11.17 -21.65
C ASP A 404 23.60 -11.56 -21.40
N GLN A 405 24.50 -10.55 -21.30
CA GLN A 405 25.93 -10.72 -21.12
C GLN A 405 26.24 -10.95 -19.61
N ASP A 406 27.41 -11.60 -19.35
CA ASP A 406 27.91 -11.82 -18.00
C ASP A 406 28.24 -10.47 -17.31
N ASP A 407 28.10 -10.42 -15.97
CA ASP A 407 28.39 -9.24 -15.16
C ASP A 407 29.89 -8.91 -15.21
N LEU A 408 30.22 -7.61 -15.25
CA LEU A 408 31.58 -7.10 -15.09
C LEU A 408 31.75 -6.56 -13.68
N ILE A 409 32.74 -7.10 -12.94
CA ILE A 409 32.93 -6.75 -11.53
C ILE A 409 34.26 -6.06 -11.33
N TYR A 410 34.21 -4.82 -10.86
CA TYR A 410 35.36 -3.95 -10.60
C TYR A 410 35.67 -3.90 -9.09
N ARG A 411 36.92 -3.53 -8.76
CA ARG A 411 37.32 -3.38 -7.37
C ARG A 411 36.61 -2.20 -6.70
N THR A 412 36.60 -1.07 -7.37
CA THR A 412 36.06 0.20 -6.82
C THR A 412 34.90 0.75 -7.65
N LYS A 413 34.03 1.58 -7.02
CA LYS A 413 32.97 2.33 -7.70
C LYS A 413 33.56 3.24 -8.80
N LYS A 414 34.74 3.86 -8.58
CA LYS A 414 35.40 4.73 -9.54
C LYS A 414 35.79 4.00 -10.81
N GLU A 415 36.41 2.83 -10.71
CA GLU A 415 36.77 1.99 -11.87
C GLU A 415 35.54 1.53 -12.65
N LYS A 416 34.48 1.12 -11.93
CA LYS A 416 33.17 0.74 -12.49
C LYS A 416 32.59 1.88 -13.34
N LEU A 417 32.48 3.07 -12.76
CA LEU A 417 31.91 4.24 -13.43
C LEU A 417 32.71 4.66 -14.67
N ALA A 418 34.03 4.63 -14.60
CA ALA A 418 34.88 4.91 -15.75
C ALA A 418 34.68 3.92 -16.90
N ALA A 419 34.49 2.64 -16.57
CA ALA A 419 34.19 1.59 -17.56
C ALA A 419 32.79 1.76 -18.17
N ILE A 420 31.78 2.13 -17.39
CA ILE A 420 30.43 2.44 -17.85
C ILE A 420 30.47 3.57 -18.88
N VAL A 421 31.08 4.71 -18.55
CA VAL A 421 31.16 5.87 -19.46
C VAL A 421 31.85 5.47 -20.78
N LYS A 422 32.93 4.68 -20.72
CA LYS A 422 33.63 4.19 -21.88
C LYS A 422 32.78 3.27 -22.79
N ASP A 423 31.97 2.39 -22.20
CA ASP A 423 31.10 1.50 -22.99
C ASP A 423 29.94 2.30 -23.60
N VAL A 424 29.32 3.22 -22.83
CA VAL A 424 28.27 4.12 -23.34
C VAL A 424 28.76 4.94 -24.50
N ALA A 425 29.95 5.59 -24.39
CA ALA A 425 30.58 6.35 -25.49
C ALA A 425 30.74 5.53 -26.76
N LYS A 426 31.21 4.26 -26.61
CA LYS A 426 31.40 3.34 -27.73
C LYS A 426 30.08 2.95 -28.42
N ARG A 427 28.99 2.74 -27.63
CA ARG A 427 27.66 2.37 -28.14
C ARG A 427 26.98 3.58 -28.80
N HIS A 428 27.00 4.73 -28.15
CA HIS A 428 26.47 5.98 -28.68
C HIS A 428 27.13 6.35 -30.02
N ALA A 429 28.47 6.25 -30.11
CA ALA A 429 29.21 6.53 -31.36
C ALA A 429 28.83 5.58 -32.52
N LYS A 430 28.31 4.37 -32.23
CA LYS A 430 27.74 3.46 -33.23
C LYS A 430 26.29 3.76 -33.61
N GLY A 431 25.60 4.64 -32.85
CA GLY A 431 24.20 4.94 -33.01
C GLY A 431 23.28 3.93 -32.29
N GLN A 432 23.81 3.02 -31.47
CA GLN A 432 22.99 2.10 -30.69
C GLN A 432 22.36 2.81 -29.51
N PRO A 433 21.03 2.75 -29.29
CA PRO A 433 20.39 3.35 -28.09
C PRO A 433 20.81 2.62 -26.81
N VAL A 434 21.03 3.40 -25.74
CA VAL A 434 21.49 2.91 -24.43
C VAL A 434 20.53 3.36 -23.34
N LEU A 435 20.08 2.40 -22.54
CA LEU A 435 19.34 2.65 -21.28
C LEU A 435 20.24 2.25 -20.09
N LEU A 436 20.60 3.22 -19.27
CA LEU A 436 21.35 2.99 -18.03
C LEU A 436 20.36 2.91 -16.86
N GLY A 437 20.34 1.78 -16.18
CA GLY A 437 19.58 1.58 -14.94
C GLY A 437 20.45 1.85 -13.71
N THR A 438 20.02 2.74 -12.81
CA THR A 438 20.68 3.05 -11.54
C THR A 438 19.75 2.68 -10.38
N ALA A 439 20.31 2.36 -9.19
CA ALA A 439 19.52 1.97 -8.03
C ALA A 439 18.98 3.16 -7.23
N SER A 440 19.57 4.34 -7.36
CA SER A 440 19.17 5.54 -6.61
C SER A 440 19.20 6.81 -7.46
N VAL A 441 18.52 7.85 -7.00
CA VAL A 441 18.56 9.20 -7.60
C VAL A 441 19.99 9.72 -7.59
N GLU A 442 20.70 9.59 -6.46
CA GLU A 442 22.10 9.97 -6.31
C GLU A 442 23.00 9.29 -7.36
N SER A 443 22.88 7.97 -7.51
CA SER A 443 23.62 7.22 -8.53
C SER A 443 23.32 7.74 -9.95
N SER A 444 22.06 8.14 -10.22
CA SER A 444 21.70 8.69 -11.54
C SER A 444 22.35 10.05 -11.81
N GLU A 445 22.46 10.91 -10.81
CA GLU A 445 23.09 12.22 -10.90
C GLU A 445 24.61 12.12 -11.08
N VAL A 446 25.25 11.19 -10.34
CA VAL A 446 26.68 10.91 -10.51
C VAL A 446 26.97 10.41 -11.94
N VAL A 447 26.18 9.48 -12.46
CA VAL A 447 26.34 8.97 -13.84
C VAL A 447 26.10 10.10 -14.85
N SER A 448 25.05 10.89 -14.66
CA SER A 448 24.74 12.05 -15.51
C SER A 448 25.91 13.04 -15.59
N THR A 449 26.45 13.44 -14.44
CA THR A 449 27.63 14.33 -14.37
C THR A 449 28.84 13.77 -15.14
N LEU A 450 29.08 12.47 -15.03
CA LEU A 450 30.19 11.83 -15.74
C LEU A 450 29.96 11.77 -17.26
N LEU A 451 28.71 11.60 -17.70
CA LEU A 451 28.35 11.66 -19.12
C LEU A 451 28.48 13.09 -19.68
N ASP A 452 28.13 14.11 -18.89
CA ASP A 452 28.35 15.53 -19.25
C ASP A 452 29.84 15.85 -19.43
N VAL A 453 30.68 15.41 -18.50
CA VAL A 453 32.16 15.56 -18.62
C VAL A 453 32.67 14.87 -19.87
N ALA A 454 32.09 13.70 -20.22
CA ALA A 454 32.43 12.96 -21.44
C ALA A 454 31.77 13.57 -22.70
N LYS A 455 30.95 14.62 -22.58
CA LYS A 455 30.18 15.26 -23.66
C LYS A 455 29.28 14.28 -24.43
N ILE A 456 28.66 13.36 -23.74
CA ILE A 456 27.69 12.43 -24.29
C ILE A 456 26.29 12.99 -24.02
N PRO A 457 25.52 13.37 -25.07
CA PRO A 457 24.16 13.88 -24.90
C PRO A 457 23.30 12.75 -24.31
N HIS A 458 22.56 13.07 -23.25
CA HIS A 458 21.70 12.09 -22.54
C HIS A 458 20.51 12.76 -21.92
N GLN A 459 19.51 11.95 -21.53
CA GLN A 459 18.35 12.36 -20.75
C GLN A 459 18.33 11.61 -19.42
N VAL A 460 17.90 12.29 -18.35
CA VAL A 460 17.79 11.70 -17.01
C VAL A 460 16.33 11.53 -16.66
N LEU A 461 16.00 10.36 -16.14
CA LEU A 461 14.68 9.99 -15.70
C LEU A 461 14.75 9.47 -14.25
N ASN A 462 14.41 10.34 -13.30
CA ASN A 462 14.39 10.03 -11.88
C ASN A 462 13.21 10.72 -11.18
N ALA A 463 13.06 10.49 -9.87
CA ALA A 463 11.95 11.02 -9.07
C ALA A 463 11.80 12.55 -9.12
N LYS A 464 12.86 13.30 -9.43
CA LYS A 464 12.81 14.77 -9.55
C LYS A 464 12.18 15.24 -10.88
N GLN A 465 11.99 14.37 -11.86
CA GLN A 465 11.56 14.69 -13.22
C GLN A 465 10.39 13.83 -13.72
N HIS A 466 9.52 13.40 -12.81
CA HIS A 466 8.41 12.47 -13.14
C HIS A 466 7.40 13.04 -14.16
N GLU A 467 7.20 14.35 -14.19
CA GLU A 467 6.31 15.02 -15.17
C GLU A 467 6.75 14.83 -16.63
N LYS A 468 8.05 14.64 -16.86
CA LYS A 468 8.63 14.42 -18.19
C LYS A 468 8.84 12.95 -18.54
N GLU A 469 8.40 12.05 -17.67
CA GLU A 469 8.67 10.61 -17.79
C GLU A 469 8.23 10.05 -19.14
N ALA A 470 6.98 10.29 -19.54
CA ALA A 470 6.43 9.79 -20.79
C ALA A 470 7.21 10.30 -22.02
N ALA A 471 7.61 11.58 -21.99
CA ALA A 471 8.37 12.19 -23.07
C ALA A 471 9.76 11.57 -23.24
N VAL A 472 10.47 11.36 -22.13
CA VAL A 472 11.82 10.76 -22.15
C VAL A 472 11.75 9.31 -22.62
N VAL A 473 10.77 8.53 -22.12
CA VAL A 473 10.61 7.12 -22.54
C VAL A 473 10.25 6.99 -24.01
N ALA A 474 9.40 7.89 -24.54
CA ALA A 474 8.98 7.89 -25.92
C ALA A 474 10.14 8.00 -26.93
N VAL A 475 11.23 8.64 -26.54
CA VAL A 475 12.42 8.83 -27.43
C VAL A 475 13.62 7.96 -27.04
N ALA A 476 13.54 7.19 -25.93
CA ALA A 476 14.67 6.40 -25.42
C ALA A 476 15.12 5.27 -26.38
N GLY A 477 14.26 4.82 -27.30
CA GLY A 477 14.57 3.81 -28.30
C GLY A 477 15.07 4.36 -29.63
N ARG A 478 15.26 5.67 -29.77
CA ARG A 478 15.77 6.31 -31.00
C ARG A 478 17.25 6.06 -31.20
N LYS A 479 17.70 6.13 -32.44
CA LYS A 479 19.10 5.94 -32.83
C LYS A 479 20.03 6.84 -32.03
N GLY A 480 20.99 6.24 -31.31
CA GLY A 480 21.97 6.96 -30.51
C GLY A 480 21.45 7.60 -29.23
N ALA A 481 20.19 7.41 -28.86
CA ALA A 481 19.66 7.94 -27.59
C ALA A 481 20.41 7.32 -26.40
N VAL A 482 20.71 8.17 -25.39
CA VAL A 482 21.25 7.71 -24.09
C VAL A 482 20.30 8.19 -23.01
N THR A 483 19.75 7.25 -22.22
CA THR A 483 18.82 7.54 -21.16
C THR A 483 19.34 6.96 -19.86
N VAL A 484 19.44 7.78 -18.81
CA VAL A 484 19.79 7.38 -17.45
C VAL A 484 18.48 7.31 -16.65
N ALA A 485 18.10 6.15 -16.19
CA ALA A 485 16.86 5.94 -15.47
C ALA A 485 17.10 5.34 -14.09
N THR A 486 16.45 5.87 -13.06
CA THR A 486 16.37 5.19 -11.76
C THR A 486 15.44 3.99 -11.87
N ASN A 487 15.65 3.02 -11.03
CA ASN A 487 15.04 1.70 -10.87
C ASN A 487 13.84 1.39 -11.76
N MET A 488 12.76 2.11 -11.64
CA MET A 488 11.48 1.79 -12.27
C MET A 488 10.87 2.95 -13.04
N ALA A 489 11.61 4.04 -13.17
CA ALA A 489 11.18 5.16 -14.00
C ALA A 489 10.84 4.68 -15.42
N GLY A 490 9.67 5.05 -15.93
CA GLY A 490 9.10 4.52 -17.16
C GLY A 490 8.47 3.13 -17.04
N ARG A 491 8.22 2.61 -15.83
CA ARG A 491 7.48 1.34 -15.66
C ARG A 491 6.06 1.46 -16.20
N GLY A 492 5.55 0.40 -16.84
CA GLY A 492 4.26 0.42 -17.52
C GLY A 492 4.26 1.05 -18.90
N THR A 493 5.33 1.76 -19.30
CA THR A 493 5.48 2.32 -20.63
C THR A 493 6.51 1.52 -21.46
N ASP A 494 6.21 1.35 -22.74
CA ASP A 494 7.09 0.59 -23.65
C ASP A 494 8.12 1.50 -24.32
N ILE A 495 9.41 1.07 -24.31
CA ILE A 495 10.47 1.68 -25.13
C ILE A 495 10.42 1.01 -26.50
N MET A 496 9.96 1.75 -27.49
CA MET A 496 9.88 1.30 -28.88
C MET A 496 11.14 1.69 -29.64
N LEU A 497 11.71 0.74 -30.40
CA LEU A 497 12.85 1.07 -31.27
C LEU A 497 12.41 2.07 -32.36
N GLY A 498 13.18 3.14 -32.55
CA GLY A 498 12.84 4.26 -33.43
C GLY A 498 11.98 5.33 -32.76
N GLY A 499 11.40 5.05 -31.56
CA GLY A 499 10.57 5.97 -30.78
C GLY A 499 9.07 5.65 -30.82
N ASN A 500 8.28 6.31 -29.97
CA ASN A 500 6.83 6.16 -29.94
C ASN A 500 6.18 7.03 -31.02
N VAL A 501 5.49 6.41 -31.96
CA VAL A 501 4.90 7.08 -33.13
C VAL A 501 3.86 8.13 -32.74
N GLU A 502 2.96 7.80 -31.81
CA GLU A 502 1.87 8.68 -31.38
C GLU A 502 2.41 9.90 -30.66
N PHE A 503 3.34 9.69 -29.71
CA PHE A 503 3.99 10.79 -28.99
C PHE A 503 4.76 11.73 -29.94
N LEU A 504 5.50 11.18 -30.91
CA LEU A 504 6.29 11.98 -31.87
C LEU A 504 5.36 12.76 -32.82
N ALA A 505 4.22 12.19 -33.19
CA ALA A 505 3.23 12.88 -34.02
C ALA A 505 2.56 14.03 -33.26
N ASP A 506 2.19 13.83 -32.00
CA ASP A 506 1.66 14.87 -31.11
C ASP A 506 2.68 16.02 -30.90
N ALA A 507 3.92 15.66 -30.53
CA ALA A 507 4.98 16.62 -30.36
C ALA A 507 5.24 17.46 -31.62
N LYS A 508 5.14 16.83 -32.81
CA LYS A 508 5.29 17.53 -34.07
C LYS A 508 4.15 18.53 -34.28
N LEU A 509 2.90 18.12 -34.10
CA LEU A 509 1.75 19.01 -34.23
C LEU A 509 1.79 20.18 -33.23
N LYS A 510 2.15 19.90 -31.98
CA LYS A 510 2.35 20.94 -30.95
C LYS A 510 3.45 21.93 -31.34
N SER A 511 4.54 21.45 -31.93
CA SER A 511 5.63 22.32 -32.45
C SER A 511 5.18 23.18 -33.64
N GLU A 512 4.17 22.75 -34.38
CA GLU A 512 3.54 23.49 -35.48
C GLU A 512 2.41 24.44 -35.01
N GLY A 513 2.12 24.45 -33.69
CA GLY A 513 1.11 25.31 -33.05
C GLY A 513 -0.29 24.71 -33.00
N TYR A 514 -0.42 23.40 -33.19
CA TYR A 514 -1.71 22.70 -33.09
C TYR A 514 -1.73 21.82 -31.83
N SER A 515 -2.75 22.04 -30.97
CA SER A 515 -2.95 21.22 -29.78
C SER A 515 -4.41 20.73 -29.69
N PRO A 516 -4.68 19.61 -29.01
CA PRO A 516 -6.05 19.14 -28.77
C PRO A 516 -6.88 20.14 -27.96
N GLU A 517 -6.25 20.97 -27.15
CA GLU A 517 -6.86 21.93 -26.23
C GLU A 517 -7.19 23.25 -26.93
N ASP A 518 -6.23 23.82 -27.66
CA ASP A 518 -6.38 25.16 -28.26
C ASP A 518 -6.96 25.11 -29.68
N THR A 519 -6.67 24.05 -30.45
CA THR A 519 -7.07 23.94 -31.88
C THR A 519 -7.60 22.55 -32.22
N PRO A 520 -8.64 22.02 -31.55
CA PRO A 520 -9.06 20.63 -31.65
C PRO A 520 -9.43 20.20 -33.09
N GLU A 521 -10.18 21.03 -33.83
CA GLU A 521 -10.62 20.69 -35.20
C GLU A 521 -9.44 20.59 -36.20
N GLU A 522 -8.49 21.50 -36.15
CA GLU A 522 -7.31 21.50 -37.03
C GLU A 522 -6.32 20.38 -36.59
N TYR A 523 -6.20 20.10 -35.30
CA TYR A 523 -5.41 19.01 -34.78
C TYR A 523 -5.94 17.66 -35.28
N GLU A 524 -7.22 17.36 -35.10
CA GLU A 524 -7.84 16.10 -35.58
C GLU A 524 -7.73 15.94 -37.09
N LYS A 525 -7.90 17.00 -37.83
CA LYS A 525 -7.79 16.98 -39.29
C LYS A 525 -6.37 16.63 -39.77
N ARG A 526 -5.35 17.10 -39.09
CA ARG A 526 -3.93 16.88 -39.43
C ARG A 526 -3.37 15.57 -38.86
N TRP A 527 -3.93 15.12 -37.75
CA TRP A 527 -3.47 13.95 -37.02
C TRP A 527 -3.21 12.73 -37.91
N PRO A 528 -4.12 12.25 -38.75
CA PRO A 528 -3.91 11.04 -39.57
C PRO A 528 -2.74 11.18 -40.57
N GLY A 529 -2.56 12.36 -41.13
CA GLY A 529 -1.47 12.64 -42.05
C GLY A 529 -0.11 12.64 -41.35
N THR A 530 0.01 13.35 -40.26
CA THR A 530 1.23 13.43 -39.44
C THR A 530 1.57 12.08 -38.84
N LEU A 531 0.57 11.35 -38.34
CA LEU A 531 0.78 9.98 -37.80
C LEU A 531 1.36 9.04 -38.85
N ASN A 532 0.85 9.06 -40.09
CA ASN A 532 1.37 8.22 -41.16
C ASN A 532 2.80 8.59 -41.57
N GLU A 533 3.11 9.88 -41.61
CA GLU A 533 4.47 10.35 -41.90
C GLU A 533 5.47 9.90 -40.83
N ILE A 534 5.14 10.14 -39.56
CA ILE A 534 5.98 9.71 -38.42
C ILE A 534 6.09 8.19 -38.38
N LYS A 535 5.03 7.44 -38.67
CA LYS A 535 5.05 5.98 -38.71
C LYS A 535 6.02 5.44 -39.76
N ALA A 536 6.13 6.09 -40.89
CA ALA A 536 7.11 5.74 -41.92
C ALA A 536 8.55 6.03 -41.45
N GLN A 537 8.80 7.20 -40.86
CA GLN A 537 10.12 7.56 -40.31
C GLN A 537 10.55 6.61 -39.19
N VAL A 538 9.67 6.34 -38.24
CA VAL A 538 9.95 5.42 -37.10
C VAL A 538 10.24 4.02 -37.62
N LYS A 539 9.56 3.56 -38.67
CA LYS A 539 9.80 2.25 -39.26
C LYS A 539 11.22 2.12 -39.84
N ASP A 540 11.71 3.14 -40.54
CA ASP A 540 13.05 3.15 -41.11
C ASP A 540 14.10 3.20 -39.98
N GLU A 541 13.92 4.06 -38.98
CA GLU A 541 14.79 4.16 -37.81
C GLU A 541 14.78 2.87 -36.97
N HIS A 542 13.62 2.18 -36.85
CA HIS A 542 13.49 0.88 -36.17
C HIS A 542 14.41 -0.16 -36.86
N GLU A 543 14.34 -0.31 -38.16
CA GLU A 543 15.22 -1.30 -38.88
C GLU A 543 16.69 -0.95 -38.72
N GLU A 544 17.08 0.33 -38.79
CA GLU A 544 18.46 0.75 -38.52
C GLU A 544 18.92 0.39 -37.10
N VAL A 545 18.12 0.69 -36.09
CA VAL A 545 18.44 0.38 -34.67
C VAL A 545 18.50 -1.14 -34.46
N LYS A 546 17.65 -1.89 -35.14
CA LYS A 546 17.62 -3.35 -35.10
C LYS A 546 18.92 -3.97 -35.69
N GLU A 547 19.42 -3.42 -36.80
CA GLU A 547 20.73 -3.83 -37.39
C GLU A 547 21.90 -3.50 -36.45
N LEU A 548 21.80 -2.42 -35.65
CA LEU A 548 22.81 -2.05 -34.63
C LEU A 548 22.79 -2.94 -33.39
N GLY A 549 21.80 -3.88 -33.28
CA GLY A 549 21.68 -4.81 -32.17
C GLY A 549 20.54 -4.46 -31.19
N GLY A 550 19.69 -3.49 -31.53
CA GLY A 550 18.55 -3.04 -30.72
C GLY A 550 18.98 -2.22 -29.47
N LEU A 551 18.08 -2.09 -28.52
CA LEU A 551 18.33 -1.36 -27.28
C LEU A 551 19.34 -2.10 -26.39
N TYR A 552 20.39 -1.39 -25.98
CA TYR A 552 21.35 -1.88 -24.98
C TYR A 552 20.96 -1.40 -23.59
N VAL A 553 20.73 -2.35 -22.67
CA VAL A 553 20.40 -2.09 -21.26
C VAL A 553 21.65 -2.32 -20.42
N LEU A 554 22.09 -1.28 -19.72
CA LEU A 554 23.23 -1.29 -18.82
C LEU A 554 22.75 -1.05 -17.40
N GLY A 555 22.91 -2.05 -16.49
CA GLY A 555 22.71 -1.86 -15.06
C GLY A 555 24.00 -1.40 -14.39
N THR A 556 23.96 -0.31 -13.63
CA THR A 556 25.12 0.24 -12.92
C THR A 556 25.44 -0.53 -11.64
N GLU A 557 24.49 -1.32 -11.16
CA GLU A 557 24.60 -2.20 -10.00
C GLU A 557 23.47 -3.24 -10.02
N ARG A 558 23.53 -4.24 -9.14
CA ARG A 558 22.44 -5.19 -8.93
C ARG A 558 21.49 -4.65 -7.86
N HIS A 559 20.23 -4.79 -8.15
CA HIS A 559 19.17 -4.44 -7.19
C HIS A 559 19.05 -5.49 -6.09
N GLU A 560 18.39 -5.16 -5.02
CA GLU A 560 18.10 -6.06 -3.91
C GLU A 560 17.29 -7.29 -4.36
N SER A 561 16.40 -7.13 -5.34
CA SER A 561 15.59 -8.21 -5.90
C SER A 561 16.00 -8.55 -7.33
N ARG A 562 16.14 -9.85 -7.61
CA ARG A 562 16.39 -10.39 -8.97
C ARG A 562 15.27 -10.00 -9.95
N ARG A 563 14.07 -9.81 -9.44
CA ARG A 563 12.90 -9.40 -10.19
C ARG A 563 13.11 -8.02 -10.84
N ILE A 564 13.63 -7.06 -10.09
CA ILE A 564 13.94 -5.71 -10.59
C ILE A 564 15.00 -5.77 -11.68
N ASP A 565 16.05 -6.57 -11.50
CA ASP A 565 17.05 -6.80 -12.55
C ASP A 565 16.43 -7.37 -13.83
N ASN A 566 15.48 -8.31 -13.70
CA ASN A 566 14.79 -8.89 -14.85
C ASN A 566 13.84 -7.89 -15.53
N GLN A 567 13.19 -7.01 -14.78
CA GLN A 567 12.37 -5.92 -15.33
C GLN A 567 13.22 -4.93 -16.11
N LEU A 568 14.39 -4.55 -15.57
CA LEU A 568 15.34 -3.70 -16.28
C LEU A 568 15.80 -4.35 -17.59
N ARG A 569 16.22 -5.62 -17.57
CA ARG A 569 16.56 -6.37 -18.79
C ARG A 569 15.40 -6.45 -19.77
N GLY A 570 14.17 -6.60 -19.26
CA GLY A 570 12.92 -6.70 -20.03
C GLY A 570 12.56 -5.44 -20.81
N ARG A 571 13.24 -4.33 -20.59
CA ARG A 571 13.11 -3.12 -21.41
C ARG A 571 13.59 -3.33 -22.85
N SER A 572 14.43 -4.32 -23.09
CA SER A 572 15.05 -4.65 -24.38
C SER A 572 14.66 -6.04 -24.86
N GLY A 573 14.71 -6.27 -26.18
CA GLY A 573 14.46 -7.59 -26.80
C GLY A 573 12.98 -7.96 -26.80
N ARG A 574 12.07 -7.04 -27.15
CA ARG A 574 10.63 -7.22 -27.17
C ARG A 574 10.14 -7.70 -28.53
N GLN A 575 9.07 -8.49 -28.57
CA GLN A 575 8.38 -8.98 -29.79
C GLN A 575 9.34 -9.57 -30.85
N GLY A 576 10.42 -10.21 -30.39
CA GLY A 576 11.43 -10.82 -31.29
C GLY A 576 12.47 -9.84 -31.84
N ASP A 577 12.52 -8.60 -31.37
CA ASP A 577 13.58 -7.67 -31.70
C ASP A 577 14.89 -8.04 -30.99
N PRO A 578 16.06 -7.75 -31.59
CA PRO A 578 17.34 -7.92 -30.92
C PRO A 578 17.47 -6.94 -29.75
N GLY A 579 18.38 -7.26 -28.86
CA GLY A 579 18.70 -6.45 -27.70
C GLY A 579 19.88 -7.03 -26.94
N GLU A 580 20.46 -6.22 -26.07
CA GLU A 580 21.56 -6.64 -25.23
C GLU A 580 21.36 -6.13 -23.80
N SER A 581 21.85 -6.89 -22.80
CA SER A 581 21.93 -6.39 -21.43
C SER A 581 23.25 -6.76 -20.77
N ARG A 582 23.76 -5.89 -19.89
CA ARG A 582 24.93 -6.13 -19.05
C ARG A 582 24.85 -5.35 -17.75
N PHE A 583 25.35 -5.94 -16.67
CA PHE A 583 25.51 -5.27 -15.38
C PHE A 583 26.99 -5.00 -15.07
N TYR A 584 27.26 -3.81 -14.57
CA TYR A 584 28.54 -3.35 -14.08
C TYR A 584 28.49 -3.25 -12.55
N LEU A 585 29.33 -3.99 -11.86
CA LEU A 585 29.30 -4.12 -10.41
C LEU A 585 30.63 -3.67 -9.81
N SER A 586 30.59 -3.24 -8.55
CA SER A 586 31.76 -2.98 -7.72
C SER A 586 31.69 -3.80 -6.44
N LEU A 587 32.88 -4.15 -5.89
CA LEU A 587 32.95 -4.75 -4.57
C LEU A 587 32.51 -3.78 -3.45
N GLU A 588 32.44 -2.47 -3.76
CA GLU A 588 31.98 -1.41 -2.88
C GLU A 588 30.47 -1.14 -2.99
N ASP A 589 29.75 -1.82 -3.91
CA ASP A 589 28.30 -1.69 -4.02
C ASP A 589 27.62 -2.26 -2.75
N ASP A 590 26.55 -1.65 -2.29
CA ASP A 590 25.91 -1.96 -1.01
C ASP A 590 25.49 -3.43 -0.88
N LEU A 591 24.93 -4.02 -1.92
CA LEU A 591 24.61 -5.44 -1.94
C LEU A 591 25.85 -6.34 -1.69
N MET A 592 27.02 -5.94 -2.23
CA MET A 592 28.27 -6.67 -2.03
C MET A 592 28.84 -6.45 -0.65
N ARG A 593 28.85 -5.21 -0.17
CA ARG A 593 29.38 -4.81 1.13
C ARG A 593 28.58 -5.42 2.28
N LEU A 594 27.25 -5.34 2.23
CA LEU A 594 26.38 -5.74 3.35
C LEU A 594 26.10 -7.24 3.41
N PHE A 595 25.99 -7.91 2.27
CA PHE A 595 25.50 -9.30 2.21
C PHE A 595 26.51 -10.33 1.71
N ASN A 596 27.72 -9.91 1.28
CA ASN A 596 28.68 -10.81 0.64
C ASN A 596 30.14 -10.57 1.08
N THR A 597 30.34 -10.14 2.32
CA THR A 597 31.65 -9.76 2.89
C THR A 597 32.74 -10.85 2.73
N GLN A 598 32.39 -12.15 2.87
CA GLN A 598 33.34 -13.25 2.71
C GLN A 598 33.82 -13.39 1.27
N LEU A 599 32.93 -13.21 0.28
CA LEU A 599 33.29 -13.28 -1.14
C LEU A 599 34.16 -12.07 -1.52
N VAL A 600 33.82 -10.89 -1.03
CA VAL A 600 34.62 -9.67 -1.19
C VAL A 600 36.03 -9.89 -0.66
N ALA A 601 36.19 -10.40 0.56
CA ALA A 601 37.49 -10.72 1.15
C ALA A 601 38.28 -11.75 0.34
N GLN A 602 37.64 -12.81 -0.16
CA GLN A 602 38.30 -13.84 -0.99
C GLN A 602 38.78 -13.29 -2.34
N VAL A 603 38.01 -12.40 -2.96
CA VAL A 603 38.36 -11.78 -4.23
C VAL A 603 39.48 -10.77 -4.04
N MET A 604 39.42 -9.96 -2.98
CA MET A 604 40.50 -9.02 -2.62
C MET A 604 41.82 -9.73 -2.31
N ALA A 605 41.77 -10.88 -1.63
CA ALA A 605 42.97 -11.68 -1.30
C ALA A 605 43.65 -12.27 -2.53
N LYS A 606 42.96 -12.44 -3.67
CA LYS A 606 43.52 -12.95 -4.91
C LYS A 606 44.26 -11.92 -5.78
N GLY A 607 44.30 -10.65 -5.36
CA GLY A 607 44.96 -9.57 -6.05
C GLY A 607 44.28 -9.21 -7.37
N MET A 608 43.39 -8.22 -7.40
CA MET A 608 42.86 -7.64 -8.63
C MET A 608 43.82 -6.60 -9.19
N GLU A 609 44.11 -6.70 -10.48
CA GLU A 609 44.78 -5.61 -11.20
C GLU A 609 43.86 -4.41 -11.35
N GLU A 610 44.38 -3.22 -11.14
CA GLU A 610 43.63 -1.98 -11.23
C GLU A 610 43.06 -1.78 -12.65
N GLY A 611 41.75 -1.46 -12.72
CA GLY A 611 41.05 -1.20 -13.97
C GLY A 611 40.63 -2.44 -14.80
N GLN A 612 40.94 -3.66 -14.33
CA GLN A 612 40.51 -4.89 -15.02
C GLN A 612 39.28 -5.51 -14.34
N PRO A 613 38.20 -5.80 -15.10
CA PRO A 613 37.04 -6.47 -14.54
C PRO A 613 37.28 -7.96 -14.31
N ILE A 614 36.64 -8.52 -13.29
CA ILE A 614 36.54 -9.96 -13.13
C ILE A 614 35.26 -10.47 -13.81
N GLU A 615 35.41 -11.38 -14.73
CA GLU A 615 34.32 -12.20 -15.30
C GLU A 615 34.38 -13.60 -14.67
N ALA A 616 33.79 -13.77 -13.49
CA ALA A 616 33.79 -15.06 -12.80
C ALA A 616 32.39 -15.52 -12.45
N LYS A 617 31.97 -16.64 -12.99
CA LYS A 617 30.67 -17.28 -12.70
C LYS A 617 30.45 -17.55 -11.20
N SER A 618 31.52 -17.77 -10.43
CA SER A 618 31.46 -17.93 -8.97
C SER A 618 31.02 -16.65 -8.27
N VAL A 619 31.45 -15.47 -8.73
CA VAL A 619 31.08 -14.17 -8.15
C VAL A 619 29.64 -13.84 -8.50
N THR A 620 29.22 -14.02 -9.75
CA THR A 620 27.81 -13.87 -10.16
C THR A 620 26.88 -14.80 -9.34
N LYS A 621 27.33 -16.03 -9.03
CA LYS A 621 26.58 -16.92 -8.14
C LYS A 621 26.52 -16.39 -6.71
N GLY A 622 27.59 -15.77 -6.21
CA GLY A 622 27.64 -15.12 -4.91
C GLY A 622 26.65 -13.95 -4.82
N VAL A 623 26.64 -13.08 -5.83
CA VAL A 623 25.69 -11.97 -5.94
C VAL A 623 24.24 -12.47 -5.91
N ARG A 624 23.93 -13.50 -6.69
CA ARG A 624 22.58 -14.12 -6.68
C ARG A 624 22.20 -14.71 -5.32
N THR A 625 23.17 -15.23 -4.57
CA THR A 625 22.91 -15.74 -3.21
C THR A 625 22.64 -14.59 -2.25
N ALA A 626 23.35 -13.46 -2.38
CA ALA A 626 23.09 -12.25 -1.61
C ALA A 626 21.67 -11.71 -1.88
N GLN A 627 21.29 -11.57 -3.17
CA GLN A 627 19.92 -11.16 -3.53
C GLN A 627 18.85 -12.07 -2.92
N LYS A 628 19.03 -13.41 -2.99
CA LYS A 628 18.09 -14.34 -2.36
C LYS A 628 17.99 -14.15 -0.85
N ALA A 629 19.08 -13.81 -0.16
CA ALA A 629 19.05 -13.54 1.27
C ALA A 629 18.25 -12.26 1.58
N VAL A 630 18.44 -11.21 0.77
CA VAL A 630 17.68 -9.96 0.89
C VAL A 630 16.19 -10.20 0.60
N GLU A 631 15.87 -10.87 -0.52
CA GLU A 631 14.50 -11.23 -0.88
C GLU A 631 13.79 -11.98 0.26
N SER A 632 14.47 -12.98 0.85
CA SER A 632 13.92 -13.76 1.98
C SER A 632 13.70 -12.89 3.22
N ARG A 633 14.61 -11.96 3.53
CA ARG A 633 14.47 -11.03 4.65
C ARG A 633 13.28 -10.09 4.41
N ASN A 634 13.18 -9.50 3.22
CA ASN A 634 12.09 -8.61 2.88
C ASN A 634 10.72 -9.32 2.94
N TYR A 635 10.67 -10.58 2.50
CA TYR A 635 9.47 -11.41 2.65
C TYR A 635 9.09 -11.62 4.13
N GLU A 636 10.04 -11.93 5.02
CA GLU A 636 9.72 -12.07 6.45
C GLU A 636 9.28 -10.74 7.09
N ILE A 637 9.80 -9.59 6.63
CA ILE A 637 9.33 -8.27 7.08
C ILE A 637 7.86 -8.07 6.68
N ARG A 638 7.51 -8.24 5.38
CA ARG A 638 6.12 -8.11 4.89
C ARG A 638 5.18 -9.08 5.60
N LYS A 639 5.61 -10.30 5.81
CA LYS A 639 4.85 -11.33 6.52
C LYS A 639 4.61 -10.97 7.99
N ASN A 640 5.58 -10.34 8.65
CA ASN A 640 5.40 -9.86 10.02
C ASN A 640 4.44 -8.69 10.08
N VAL A 641 4.58 -7.68 9.19
CA VAL A 641 3.62 -6.58 9.08
C VAL A 641 2.20 -7.13 8.92
N LEU A 642 2.00 -8.07 7.99
CA LEU A 642 0.69 -8.69 7.77
C LEU A 642 0.17 -9.44 9.00
N LYS A 643 1.02 -10.16 9.74
CA LYS A 643 0.58 -10.90 10.95
C LYS A 643 0.05 -9.97 12.04
N TYR A 644 0.67 -8.82 12.23
CA TYR A 644 0.20 -7.82 13.19
C TYR A 644 -1.08 -7.14 12.67
N ASP A 645 -1.11 -6.76 11.39
CA ASP A 645 -2.31 -6.16 10.80
C ASP A 645 -3.49 -7.14 10.67
N ASP A 646 -3.25 -8.45 10.55
CA ASP A 646 -4.32 -9.47 10.57
C ASP A 646 -5.11 -9.45 11.91
N VAL A 647 -4.49 -9.02 13.02
CA VAL A 647 -5.18 -8.82 14.31
C VAL A 647 -6.11 -7.62 14.21
N MET A 648 -5.56 -6.49 13.76
CA MET A 648 -6.32 -5.26 13.53
C MET A 648 -7.42 -5.44 12.48
N ASN A 649 -7.13 -6.17 11.41
CA ASN A 649 -8.08 -6.39 10.31
C ASN A 649 -9.33 -7.15 10.74
N LYS A 650 -9.22 -8.07 11.69
CA LYS A 650 -10.38 -8.75 12.26
C LYS A 650 -11.27 -7.78 13.03
N GLN A 651 -10.69 -6.91 13.82
CA GLN A 651 -11.38 -5.87 14.58
C GLN A 651 -11.99 -4.83 13.62
N ARG A 652 -11.19 -4.33 12.67
CA ARG A 652 -11.62 -3.39 11.62
C ARG A 652 -12.83 -3.90 10.84
N THR A 653 -12.81 -5.16 10.42
CA THR A 653 -13.92 -5.76 9.67
C THR A 653 -15.23 -5.72 10.46
N VAL A 654 -15.19 -5.97 11.76
CA VAL A 654 -16.38 -5.91 12.62
C VAL A 654 -16.85 -4.46 12.76
N ILE A 655 -15.97 -3.56 13.19
CA ILE A 655 -16.29 -2.16 13.41
C ILE A 655 -16.82 -1.49 12.13
N TYR A 656 -16.14 -1.69 11.00
CA TYR A 656 -16.57 -1.09 9.74
C TYR A 656 -17.88 -1.68 9.21
N SER A 657 -18.16 -2.98 9.45
CA SER A 657 -19.46 -3.56 9.07
C SER A 657 -20.60 -3.02 9.92
N GLU A 658 -20.40 -2.85 11.22
CA GLU A 658 -21.39 -2.24 12.12
C GLU A 658 -21.63 -0.77 11.76
N ARG A 659 -20.53 -0.01 11.55
CA ARG A 659 -20.61 1.37 11.10
C ARG A 659 -21.40 1.53 9.80
N GLN A 660 -21.13 0.67 8.82
CA GLN A 660 -21.84 0.65 7.54
C GLN A 660 -23.33 0.31 7.69
N ALA A 661 -23.69 -0.57 8.63
CA ALA A 661 -25.09 -0.90 8.93
C ALA A 661 -25.83 0.33 9.47
N VAL A 662 -25.23 1.03 10.43
CA VAL A 662 -25.76 2.28 11.00
C VAL A 662 -25.89 3.35 9.91
N LEU A 663 -24.85 3.57 9.11
CA LEU A 663 -24.82 4.58 8.05
C LEU A 663 -25.86 4.31 6.94
N LYS A 664 -26.13 3.04 6.61
CA LYS A 664 -27.15 2.66 5.62
C LYS A 664 -28.57 2.77 6.14
N GLY A 665 -28.75 3.08 7.43
CA GLY A 665 -30.06 3.30 8.06
C GLY A 665 -30.72 2.01 8.54
N GLU A 666 -29.94 0.99 8.92
CA GLU A 666 -30.50 -0.16 9.66
C GLU A 666 -31.06 0.32 10.99
N ASP A 667 -32.21 -0.24 11.41
CA ASP A 667 -32.83 0.08 12.69
C ASP A 667 -31.97 -0.45 13.86
N ILE A 668 -31.32 0.47 14.57
CA ILE A 668 -30.44 0.19 15.72
C ILE A 668 -31.15 0.34 17.08
N HIS A 669 -32.43 0.71 17.11
CA HIS A 669 -33.17 0.91 18.32
C HIS A 669 -33.09 -0.26 19.33
N LYS A 670 -33.20 -1.48 18.82
CA LYS A 670 -33.05 -2.70 19.64
C LYS A 670 -31.66 -2.85 20.24
N ASP A 671 -30.66 -2.41 19.49
CA ASP A 671 -29.27 -2.44 19.93
C ASP A 671 -29.03 -1.40 21.03
N ILE A 672 -29.61 -0.19 20.91
CA ILE A 672 -29.58 0.82 21.96
C ILE A 672 -30.26 0.30 23.26
N LEU A 673 -31.43 -0.32 23.16
CA LEU A 673 -32.09 -0.93 24.32
C LEU A 673 -31.26 -2.03 24.98
N ARG A 674 -30.46 -2.76 24.17
CA ARG A 674 -29.51 -3.73 24.69
C ARG A 674 -28.32 -3.06 25.35
N PHE A 675 -27.78 -1.95 24.77
CA PHE A 675 -26.69 -1.19 25.37
C PHE A 675 -27.07 -0.68 26.76
N ILE A 676 -28.29 -0.15 26.92
CA ILE A 676 -28.83 0.26 28.23
C ILE A 676 -28.76 -0.92 29.20
N SER A 677 -29.27 -2.09 28.80
CA SER A 677 -29.29 -3.28 29.68
C SER A 677 -27.88 -3.78 30.03
N ASP A 678 -26.96 -3.83 29.02
CA ASP A 678 -25.59 -4.29 29.21
C ASP A 678 -24.81 -3.34 30.13
N THR A 679 -24.97 -2.02 29.94
CA THR A 679 -24.34 -0.98 30.75
C THR A 679 -24.79 -1.07 32.20
N VAL A 680 -26.09 -1.12 32.46
CA VAL A 680 -26.66 -1.28 33.83
C VAL A 680 -26.14 -2.55 34.50
N GLU A 681 -26.13 -3.69 33.78
CA GLU A 681 -25.60 -4.95 34.30
C GLU A 681 -24.11 -4.86 34.65
N SER A 682 -23.30 -4.16 33.83
CA SER A 682 -21.88 -3.94 34.08
C SER A 682 -21.62 -3.19 35.38
N TYR A 683 -22.36 -2.09 35.61
CA TYR A 683 -22.29 -1.30 36.85
C TYR A 683 -22.70 -2.10 38.09
N ILE A 684 -23.78 -2.90 38.00
CA ILE A 684 -24.21 -3.79 39.09
C ILE A 684 -23.13 -4.84 39.42
N LYS A 685 -22.48 -5.39 38.37
CA LYS A 685 -21.36 -6.35 38.55
C LYS A 685 -20.14 -5.70 39.20
N GLY A 686 -19.85 -4.44 38.89
CA GLY A 686 -18.80 -3.66 39.54
C GLY A 686 -19.09 -3.43 41.02
N ALA A 687 -20.31 -3.05 41.34
CA ALA A 687 -20.76 -2.74 42.71
C ALA A 687 -20.88 -3.96 43.62
N ASN A 688 -21.18 -5.16 43.05
CA ASN A 688 -21.35 -6.37 43.87
C ASN A 688 -20.02 -6.96 44.37
N LYS A 689 -18.87 -6.51 43.82
CA LYS A 689 -17.50 -6.93 44.19
C LYS A 689 -17.35 -8.48 44.33
N GLY A 690 -18.14 -9.24 43.56
CA GLY A 690 -18.19 -10.69 43.64
C GLY A 690 -18.99 -11.30 44.80
N SER A 691 -19.70 -10.47 45.61
CA SER A 691 -20.56 -10.96 46.71
C SER A 691 -21.93 -11.37 46.18
N GLU A 692 -22.35 -12.58 46.54
CA GLU A 692 -23.71 -13.06 46.23
C GLU A 692 -24.84 -12.40 47.09
N LYS A 693 -24.44 -11.64 48.11
CA LYS A 693 -25.40 -11.08 49.07
C LYS A 693 -25.59 -9.58 48.83
N PRO A 694 -26.77 -9.11 48.45
CA PRO A 694 -27.02 -7.69 48.17
C PRO A 694 -26.68 -6.72 49.33
N LYS A 695 -26.73 -7.17 50.57
CA LYS A 695 -26.35 -6.39 51.75
C LYS A 695 -24.87 -5.98 51.79
N ASP A 696 -24.01 -6.71 51.04
CA ASP A 696 -22.56 -6.49 50.99
C ASP A 696 -22.20 -5.66 49.75
N TRP A 697 -23.16 -5.26 48.92
CA TRP A 697 -22.95 -4.48 47.73
C TRP A 697 -22.71 -3.00 48.06
N ASP A 698 -21.96 -2.32 47.20
CA ASP A 698 -21.68 -0.89 47.27
C ASP A 698 -22.81 -0.11 46.59
N TRP A 699 -23.93 0.06 47.31
CA TRP A 699 -25.12 0.70 46.78
C TRP A 699 -24.94 2.20 46.50
N GLU A 700 -24.29 2.93 47.40
CA GLU A 700 -24.04 4.36 47.22
C GLU A 700 -23.15 4.59 46.01
N GLY A 701 -22.05 3.78 45.86
CA GLY A 701 -21.19 3.80 44.70
C GLY A 701 -21.94 3.44 43.41
N LEU A 702 -22.84 2.45 43.44
CA LEU A 702 -23.64 2.04 42.31
C LEU A 702 -24.53 3.17 41.76
N PHE A 703 -25.38 3.73 42.65
CA PHE A 703 -26.32 4.77 42.23
C PHE A 703 -25.61 6.07 41.82
N LYS A 704 -24.53 6.43 42.51
CA LYS A 704 -23.71 7.56 42.11
C LYS A 704 -23.13 7.38 40.71
N ALA A 705 -22.58 6.20 40.42
CA ALA A 705 -21.99 5.89 39.11
C ALA A 705 -23.08 5.75 38.02
N LEU A 706 -24.22 5.10 38.31
CA LEU A 706 -25.32 5.01 37.37
C LEU A 706 -25.87 6.38 36.96
N ASN A 707 -26.02 7.30 37.91
CA ASN A 707 -26.55 8.64 37.64
C ASN A 707 -25.62 9.50 36.77
N THR A 708 -24.35 9.12 36.59
CA THR A 708 -23.45 9.77 35.60
C THR A 708 -23.69 9.27 34.18
N VAL A 709 -24.37 8.15 33.97
CA VAL A 709 -24.68 7.56 32.68
C VAL A 709 -26.17 7.60 32.37
N ILE A 710 -27.01 7.17 33.31
CA ILE A 710 -28.46 7.16 33.21
C ILE A 710 -29.00 7.85 34.45
N PRO A 711 -29.65 9.03 34.37
CA PRO A 711 -30.25 9.69 35.50
C PRO A 711 -31.50 8.92 35.96
N THR A 712 -31.29 7.89 36.80
CA THR A 712 -32.37 7.00 37.24
C THR A 712 -33.28 7.68 38.30
N LYS A 713 -34.57 7.50 38.16
CA LYS A 713 -35.60 7.95 39.11
C LYS A 713 -35.87 6.89 40.18
N VAL A 714 -35.23 5.73 40.11
CA VAL A 714 -35.44 4.61 41.05
C VAL A 714 -34.80 4.90 42.40
N ASP A 715 -35.58 4.71 43.49
CA ASP A 715 -35.10 4.92 44.85
C ASP A 715 -34.25 3.74 45.33
N GLU A 716 -33.04 4.04 45.84
CA GLU A 716 -32.12 3.06 46.40
C GLU A 716 -32.77 2.20 47.52
N ASP A 717 -33.57 2.80 48.39
CA ASP A 717 -34.25 2.09 49.48
C ASP A 717 -35.33 1.15 48.98
N GLU A 718 -35.97 1.45 47.85
CA GLU A 718 -36.94 0.57 47.20
C GLU A 718 -36.25 -0.65 46.60
N VAL A 719 -35.15 -0.45 45.88
CA VAL A 719 -34.35 -1.53 45.33
C VAL A 719 -33.82 -2.45 46.41
N ARG A 720 -33.28 -1.90 47.49
CA ARG A 720 -32.80 -2.71 48.63
C ARG A 720 -33.91 -3.55 49.27
N LYS A 721 -35.14 -3.07 49.34
CA LYS A 721 -36.30 -3.86 49.86
C LYS A 721 -36.65 -5.02 48.93
N ILE A 722 -36.67 -4.80 47.63
CA ILE A 722 -37.02 -5.80 46.63
C ILE A 722 -35.96 -6.94 46.60
N VAL A 723 -34.67 -6.63 46.67
CA VAL A 723 -33.59 -7.62 46.60
C VAL A 723 -33.20 -8.23 47.94
N GLY A 724 -33.75 -7.74 49.07
CA GLY A 724 -33.36 -8.14 50.41
C GLY A 724 -33.48 -9.65 50.72
N GLY A 725 -34.27 -10.40 49.94
CA GLY A 725 -34.42 -11.87 50.02
C GLY A 725 -33.74 -12.66 48.93
N LEU A 726 -33.16 -11.99 47.94
CA LEU A 726 -32.53 -12.61 46.75
C LEU A 726 -31.00 -12.79 46.93
N LYS A 727 -30.39 -13.63 46.13
CA LYS A 727 -28.93 -13.88 46.16
C LYS A 727 -28.38 -14.13 44.75
N GLY A 728 -27.10 -13.79 44.57
CA GLY A 728 -26.35 -14.06 43.34
C GLY A 728 -27.01 -13.50 42.08
N ALA A 729 -27.04 -14.28 41.01
CA ALA A 729 -27.57 -13.86 39.71
C ALA A 729 -29.01 -13.31 39.77
N LYS A 730 -29.88 -13.88 40.61
CA LYS A 730 -31.30 -13.42 40.75
C LYS A 730 -31.39 -12.03 41.36
N ALA A 731 -30.49 -11.65 42.23
CA ALA A 731 -30.46 -10.32 42.80
C ALA A 731 -29.96 -9.30 41.75
N VAL A 732 -28.93 -9.65 40.98
CA VAL A 732 -28.40 -8.85 39.82
C VAL A 732 -29.51 -8.64 38.79
N GLU A 733 -30.24 -9.68 38.41
CA GLU A 733 -31.32 -9.64 37.43
C GLU A 733 -32.47 -8.72 37.89
N ALA A 734 -32.89 -8.84 39.16
CA ALA A 734 -33.96 -8.01 39.71
C ALA A 734 -33.60 -6.51 39.78
N VAL A 735 -32.36 -6.19 40.17
CA VAL A 735 -31.87 -4.79 40.16
C VAL A 735 -31.76 -4.24 38.74
N ARG A 736 -31.17 -5.03 37.83
CA ARG A 736 -31.08 -4.70 36.42
C ARG A 736 -32.45 -4.39 35.82
N ASP A 737 -33.40 -5.30 35.99
CA ASP A 737 -34.71 -5.18 35.36
C ASP A 737 -35.47 -3.93 35.87
N LEU A 738 -35.34 -3.55 37.14
CA LEU A 738 -35.90 -2.30 37.66
C LEU A 738 -35.29 -1.06 37.03
N ILE A 739 -33.98 -0.99 36.98
CA ILE A 739 -33.27 0.18 36.43
C ILE A 739 -33.47 0.27 34.93
N VAL A 740 -33.43 -0.85 34.22
CA VAL A 740 -33.66 -0.92 32.77
C VAL A 740 -35.10 -0.51 32.42
N GLU A 741 -36.09 -0.86 33.23
CA GLU A 741 -37.46 -0.45 32.99
C GLU A 741 -37.64 1.07 33.18
N ASP A 742 -37.05 1.67 34.23
CA ASP A 742 -37.00 3.14 34.39
C ASP A 742 -36.31 3.82 33.22
N ALA A 743 -35.16 3.31 32.80
CA ALA A 743 -34.44 3.83 31.65
C ALA A 743 -35.25 3.73 30.34
N ARG A 744 -35.96 2.62 30.11
CA ARG A 744 -36.86 2.46 28.96
C ARG A 744 -38.02 3.42 28.96
N GLN A 745 -38.58 3.70 30.13
CA GLN A 745 -39.63 4.68 30.24
C GLN A 745 -39.14 6.08 29.90
N GLN A 746 -38.01 6.50 30.43
CA GLN A 746 -37.37 7.79 30.09
C GLN A 746 -37.04 7.89 28.59
N TYR A 747 -36.56 6.80 28.00
CA TYR A 747 -36.27 6.72 26.59
C TYR A 747 -37.51 6.81 25.71
N GLY A 748 -38.65 6.23 26.16
CA GLY A 748 -39.95 6.39 25.52
C GLY A 748 -40.50 7.82 25.62
N GLU A 749 -40.30 8.50 26.78
CA GLU A 749 -40.66 9.92 26.96
C GLU A 749 -39.85 10.82 25.99
N MET A 750 -38.61 10.44 25.70
CA MET A 750 -37.76 11.09 24.71
C MET A 750 -38.31 10.91 23.29
N GLU A 751 -38.69 9.68 22.93
CA GLU A 751 -39.31 9.38 21.64
C GLU A 751 -40.64 10.11 21.40
N GLU A 752 -41.46 10.23 22.43
CA GLU A 752 -42.67 11.04 22.37
C GLU A 752 -42.41 12.54 22.16
N THR A 753 -41.28 13.05 22.64
CA THR A 753 -40.92 14.48 22.57
C THR A 753 -40.37 14.88 21.20
N ILE A 754 -39.46 14.10 20.62
CA ILE A 754 -38.76 14.44 19.34
C ILE A 754 -39.29 13.66 18.13
N GLY A 755 -40.19 12.70 18.38
CA GLY A 755 -40.74 11.81 17.36
C GLY A 755 -39.83 10.66 17.00
N GLU A 756 -40.43 9.58 16.48
CA GLU A 756 -39.70 8.36 16.11
C GLU A 756 -38.56 8.63 15.12
N THR A 757 -38.79 9.41 14.05
CA THR A 757 -37.78 9.72 13.05
C THR A 757 -36.62 10.52 13.61
N GLY A 758 -36.90 11.53 14.43
CA GLY A 758 -35.88 12.36 15.07
C GLY A 758 -35.03 11.55 16.05
N LEU A 759 -35.64 10.65 16.84
CA LEU A 759 -34.85 9.78 17.72
C LEU A 759 -33.96 8.80 16.94
N ARG A 760 -34.45 8.22 15.82
CA ARG A 760 -33.61 7.34 14.99
C ARG A 760 -32.41 8.06 14.35
N ASP A 761 -32.61 9.33 13.97
CA ASP A 761 -31.49 10.15 13.44
C ASP A 761 -30.50 10.51 14.56
N LEU A 762 -30.98 10.85 15.75
CA LEU A 762 -30.12 11.10 16.91
C LEU A 762 -29.30 9.85 17.31
N GLU A 763 -29.98 8.70 17.44
CA GLU A 763 -29.31 7.40 17.70
C GLU A 763 -28.16 7.15 16.74
N ARG A 764 -28.41 7.32 15.43
CA ARG A 764 -27.43 7.10 14.40
C ARG A 764 -26.23 8.02 14.54
N ARG A 765 -26.43 9.32 14.71
CA ARG A 765 -25.36 10.31 14.87
C ARG A 765 -24.52 10.05 16.12
N VAL A 766 -25.16 9.82 17.25
CA VAL A 766 -24.47 9.52 18.52
C VAL A 766 -23.63 8.23 18.40
N VAL A 767 -24.20 7.16 17.85
CA VAL A 767 -23.47 5.89 17.68
C VAL A 767 -22.27 6.07 16.75
N LEU A 768 -22.42 6.77 15.61
CA LEU A 768 -21.31 7.02 14.69
C LEU A 768 -20.22 7.85 15.35
N ALA A 769 -20.56 8.94 16.04
CA ALA A 769 -19.60 9.80 16.73
C ALA A 769 -18.78 9.04 17.79
N VAL A 770 -19.46 8.31 18.67
CA VAL A 770 -18.80 7.53 19.73
C VAL A 770 -17.94 6.41 19.14
N LEU A 771 -18.48 5.69 18.14
CA LEU A 771 -17.77 4.60 17.49
C LEU A 771 -16.48 5.10 16.82
N ASP A 772 -16.56 6.19 16.06
CA ASP A 772 -15.41 6.75 15.34
C ASP A 772 -14.34 7.26 16.30
N ARG A 773 -14.72 7.95 17.38
CA ARG A 773 -13.79 8.40 18.39
C ARG A 773 -13.11 7.24 19.10
N LYS A 774 -13.88 6.26 19.61
CA LYS A 774 -13.33 5.10 20.33
C LYS A 774 -12.48 4.22 19.43
N TRP A 775 -12.82 4.12 18.15
CA TRP A 775 -12.00 3.40 17.19
C TRP A 775 -10.66 4.10 16.93
N ARG A 776 -10.63 5.44 16.82
CA ARG A 776 -9.39 6.21 16.68
C ARG A 776 -8.49 6.08 17.93
N GLU A 777 -9.07 6.18 19.12
CA GLU A 777 -8.37 5.95 20.39
C GLU A 777 -7.75 4.53 20.40
N HIS A 778 -8.51 3.53 20.02
CA HIS A 778 -8.06 2.14 19.97
C HIS A 778 -6.95 1.90 18.94
N LEU A 779 -7.00 2.54 17.76
CA LEU A 779 -5.92 2.47 16.78
C LEU A 779 -4.61 2.99 17.38
N TYR A 780 -4.67 4.13 18.06
CA TYR A 780 -3.52 4.73 18.73
C TYR A 780 -2.95 3.81 19.83
N GLU A 781 -3.80 3.27 20.68
CA GLU A 781 -3.40 2.34 21.74
C GLU A 781 -2.79 1.05 21.19
N MET A 782 -3.31 0.53 20.08
CA MET A 782 -2.79 -0.66 19.43
C MET A 782 -1.45 -0.42 18.72
N ASP A 783 -1.23 0.78 18.16
CA ASP A 783 0.07 1.16 17.62
C ASP A 783 1.10 1.27 18.78
N TYR A 784 0.74 1.90 19.89
CA TYR A 784 1.59 1.96 21.10
C TYR A 784 1.92 0.57 21.68
N LEU A 785 0.91 -0.33 21.73
CA LEU A 785 1.12 -1.72 22.16
C LEU A 785 2.11 -2.44 21.23
N LYS A 786 1.99 -2.24 19.90
CA LYS A 786 2.84 -2.86 18.90
C LYS A 786 4.30 -2.45 19.06
N ASP A 787 4.57 -1.18 19.38
CA ASP A 787 5.94 -0.67 19.57
C ASP A 787 6.59 -1.27 20.81
N GLY A 788 5.84 -1.42 21.90
CA GLY A 788 6.32 -2.00 23.15
C GLY A 788 6.37 -3.52 23.20
N ILE A 789 5.63 -4.22 22.33
CA ILE A 789 5.42 -5.66 22.46
C ILE A 789 6.69 -6.50 22.26
N GLY A 790 7.66 -5.97 21.50
CA GLY A 790 8.95 -6.63 21.27
C GLY A 790 9.72 -6.94 22.55
N LEU A 791 9.56 -6.11 23.58
CA LEU A 791 10.18 -6.29 24.90
C LEU A 791 9.66 -7.55 25.63
N ARG A 792 8.46 -8.02 25.31
CA ARG A 792 7.91 -9.27 25.86
C ARG A 792 8.74 -10.51 25.46
N GLY A 793 9.48 -10.41 24.33
CA GLY A 793 10.42 -11.46 23.89
C GLY A 793 11.57 -11.71 24.87
N MET A 794 11.99 -10.71 25.64
CA MET A 794 12.99 -10.86 26.70
C MET A 794 12.50 -11.78 27.83
N GLY A 795 11.17 -11.83 28.07
CA GLY A 795 10.51 -12.77 28.98
C GLY A 795 10.21 -14.15 28.38
N GLN A 796 10.81 -14.53 27.25
CA GLN A 796 10.58 -15.80 26.52
C GLN A 796 9.12 -15.99 26.08
N ARG A 797 8.35 -14.92 25.92
CA ARG A 797 6.98 -14.94 25.37
C ARG A 797 7.03 -14.60 23.89
N ASP A 798 6.13 -15.24 23.09
CA ASP A 798 5.99 -14.87 21.68
C ASP A 798 5.31 -13.49 21.59
N PRO A 799 5.98 -12.44 21.05
CA PRO A 799 5.42 -11.10 20.98
C PRO A 799 4.07 -11.03 20.21
N LEU A 800 3.91 -11.84 19.17
CA LEU A 800 2.66 -11.87 18.40
C LEU A 800 1.50 -12.44 19.21
N VAL A 801 1.75 -13.49 20.01
CA VAL A 801 0.72 -14.09 20.87
C VAL A 801 0.29 -13.12 21.97
N GLU A 802 1.26 -12.41 22.56
CA GLU A 802 0.96 -11.39 23.57
C GLU A 802 0.21 -10.20 22.95
N TYR A 803 0.61 -9.73 21.77
CA TYR A 803 -0.11 -8.70 21.02
C TYR A 803 -1.57 -9.10 20.73
N GLN A 804 -1.80 -10.34 20.30
CA GLN A 804 -3.16 -10.86 20.09
C GLN A 804 -3.97 -10.88 21.38
N ARG A 805 -3.36 -11.27 22.50
CA ARG A 805 -4.02 -11.37 23.80
C ARG A 805 -4.35 -9.99 24.38
N GLU A 806 -3.36 -9.10 24.45
CA GLU A 806 -3.52 -7.76 25.02
C GLU A 806 -4.44 -6.91 24.12
N GLY A 807 -4.24 -6.94 22.79
CA GLY A 807 -5.10 -6.23 21.84
C GLY A 807 -6.57 -6.73 21.84
N TYR A 808 -6.80 -8.01 22.13
CA TYR A 808 -8.17 -8.52 22.32
C TYR A 808 -8.82 -7.94 23.60
N GLN A 809 -8.06 -7.80 24.68
CA GLN A 809 -8.56 -7.20 25.93
C GLN A 809 -8.91 -5.72 25.72
N MET A 810 -8.03 -4.96 25.06
CA MET A 810 -8.24 -3.56 24.72
C MET A 810 -9.47 -3.38 23.81
N TYR A 811 -9.63 -4.23 22.79
CA TYR A 811 -10.80 -4.24 21.91
C TYR A 811 -12.11 -4.45 22.68
N ASN A 812 -12.15 -5.43 23.61
CA ASN A 812 -13.34 -5.64 24.42
C ASN A 812 -13.65 -4.44 25.33
N SER A 813 -12.62 -3.82 25.92
CA SER A 813 -12.79 -2.60 26.73
C SER A 813 -13.34 -1.46 25.89
N MET A 814 -12.85 -1.28 24.66
CA MET A 814 -13.37 -0.29 23.72
C MET A 814 -14.87 -0.54 23.40
N ILE A 815 -15.26 -1.78 23.14
CA ILE A 815 -16.66 -2.13 22.85
C ILE A 815 -17.58 -1.82 24.03
N GLU A 816 -17.16 -2.10 25.26
CA GLU A 816 -17.94 -1.75 26.46
C GLU A 816 -18.00 -0.22 26.63
N ALA A 817 -16.90 0.50 26.37
CA ALA A 817 -16.88 1.95 26.41
C ALA A 817 -17.82 2.59 25.35
N ILE A 818 -17.88 2.02 24.12
CA ILE A 818 -18.84 2.48 23.08
C ILE A 818 -20.28 2.38 23.59
N LYS A 819 -20.66 1.26 24.22
CA LYS A 819 -22.02 1.09 24.75
C LYS A 819 -22.33 2.12 25.84
N GLU A 820 -21.41 2.21 26.81
CA GLU A 820 -21.56 3.09 27.97
C GLU A 820 -21.71 4.56 27.56
N GLU A 821 -20.79 5.03 26.70
CA GLU A 821 -20.76 6.41 26.28
C GLU A 821 -21.93 6.77 25.34
N THR A 822 -22.35 5.84 24.48
CA THR A 822 -23.55 5.99 23.65
C THR A 822 -24.79 6.21 24.55
N VAL A 823 -24.95 5.37 25.57
CA VAL A 823 -26.07 5.51 26.53
C VAL A 823 -25.95 6.84 27.29
N GLN A 824 -24.75 7.17 27.78
CA GLN A 824 -24.51 8.42 28.50
C GLN A 824 -24.91 9.64 27.66
N LEU A 825 -24.45 9.76 26.43
CA LEU A 825 -24.77 10.89 25.57
C LEU A 825 -26.27 10.97 25.28
N LEU A 826 -26.93 9.85 24.95
CA LEU A 826 -28.35 9.82 24.65
C LEU A 826 -29.22 10.31 25.84
N PHE A 827 -28.83 10.00 27.09
CA PHE A 827 -29.59 10.41 28.28
C PHE A 827 -29.24 11.81 28.81
N HIS A 828 -28.18 12.45 28.33
CA HIS A 828 -27.74 13.78 28.80
C HIS A 828 -27.93 14.89 27.75
N ILE A 829 -28.33 14.57 26.51
CA ILE A 829 -28.66 15.57 25.48
C ILE A 829 -29.91 16.35 25.90
N ASP A 830 -29.84 17.70 25.85
CA ASP A 830 -31.00 18.56 26.13
C ASP A 830 -31.98 18.59 24.94
N ILE A 831 -32.97 17.72 25.01
CA ILE A 831 -34.00 17.50 23.98
C ILE A 831 -34.78 18.76 23.61
N LYS A 832 -34.90 19.74 24.53
CA LYS A 832 -35.67 20.97 24.29
C LYS A 832 -34.97 21.91 23.30
N GLN A 833 -33.66 21.83 23.20
CA GLN A 833 -32.88 22.57 22.19
C GLN A 833 -32.98 21.88 20.83
N VAL A 834 -32.93 20.56 20.79
CA VAL A 834 -33.03 19.77 19.53
C VAL A 834 -34.38 19.92 18.83
N ALA A 835 -35.47 20.13 19.55
CA ALA A 835 -36.80 20.24 18.99
C ALA A 835 -37.14 21.63 18.37
N THR A 836 -36.29 22.64 18.52
CA THR A 836 -36.62 24.03 18.17
C THR A 836 -35.82 24.67 17.04
N THR A 837 -34.75 24.04 16.55
CA THR A 837 -33.93 24.65 15.46
C THR A 837 -33.28 23.58 14.56
N ASP A 838 -33.32 23.80 13.24
CA ASP A 838 -32.37 23.16 12.31
C ASP A 838 -30.88 23.49 12.66
N GLU A 839 -30.68 24.55 13.51
CA GLU A 839 -29.38 24.98 14.05
C GLU A 839 -28.87 24.15 15.25
N ALA A 840 -29.75 23.42 15.96
CA ALA A 840 -29.31 22.53 17.06
C ALA A 840 -28.60 21.26 16.60
N VAL A 841 -28.60 21.00 15.32
CA VAL A 841 -27.79 19.94 14.67
C VAL A 841 -26.29 20.30 14.76
N ASP A 842 -25.97 21.59 14.60
CA ASP A 842 -24.59 22.10 14.72
C ASP A 842 -24.12 22.10 16.20
N GLU A 843 -25.01 22.24 17.19
CA GLU A 843 -24.66 22.20 18.64
C GLU A 843 -24.39 20.76 19.14
N VAL A 844 -24.99 19.73 18.55
CA VAL A 844 -24.62 18.34 18.83
C VAL A 844 -23.27 18.01 18.19
N GLU A 845 -23.01 18.52 16.99
CA GLU A 845 -21.69 18.53 16.40
C GLU A 845 -20.71 19.35 17.25
N GLU A 846 -21.07 20.55 17.72
CA GLU A 846 -20.23 21.39 18.59
C GLU A 846 -20.03 20.82 20.00
N THR A 847 -21.01 20.11 20.57
CA THR A 847 -20.87 19.42 21.88
C THR A 847 -20.05 18.14 21.73
N VAL A 848 -20.13 17.47 20.59
CA VAL A 848 -19.27 16.34 20.22
C VAL A 848 -17.93 16.85 19.67
N GLU A 849 -17.91 17.99 18.94
CA GLU A 849 -16.69 18.66 18.46
C GLU A 849 -16.00 19.56 19.49
N SER A 850 -16.67 20.08 20.49
CA SER A 850 -16.00 20.76 21.63
C SER A 850 -15.30 19.78 22.57
N ALA A 851 -15.62 18.49 22.44
CA ALA A 851 -14.73 17.41 22.88
C ALA A 851 -13.66 17.07 21.84
N ASP A 852 -13.83 17.43 20.54
CA ASP A 852 -12.89 17.15 19.46
C ASP A 852 -12.92 18.27 18.40
N THR A 853 -12.21 19.38 18.64
CA THR A 853 -11.87 20.33 17.56
C THR A 853 -10.84 19.68 16.65
N ILE A 854 -11.25 18.71 15.84
CA ILE A 854 -10.46 18.18 14.76
C ILE A 854 -11.19 18.47 13.46
N ALA A 855 -10.79 19.59 12.84
CA ALA A 855 -11.16 19.90 11.48
C ALA A 855 -10.75 18.74 10.56
N VAL A 856 -11.73 18.07 9.98
CA VAL A 856 -11.52 17.39 8.70
C VAL A 856 -11.15 18.51 7.74
N ALA A 857 -9.86 18.61 7.38
CA ALA A 857 -9.38 19.54 6.37
C ALA A 857 -9.99 19.13 5.03
N SER A 858 -11.18 19.62 4.74
CA SER A 858 -11.58 19.93 3.38
C SER A 858 -10.58 20.97 2.87
N GLY A 859 -9.98 20.70 1.73
CA GLY A 859 -8.99 21.58 1.11
C GLY A 859 -9.50 23.02 0.97
N PRO A 860 -8.59 23.99 0.81
CA PRO A 860 -8.92 25.40 0.87
C PRO A 860 -9.94 25.76 -0.21
N ASP A 861 -11.07 26.33 0.20
CA ASP A 861 -11.97 27.03 -0.67
C ASP A 861 -11.25 28.25 -1.25
N GLU A 862 -10.95 28.20 -2.53
CA GLU A 862 -10.67 29.40 -3.30
C GLU A 862 -11.98 30.19 -3.47
N ASN A 863 -12.21 31.17 -2.62
CA ASN A 863 -12.95 32.38 -2.95
C ASN A 863 -12.90 33.36 -1.77
N GLY A 864 -11.95 34.22 -1.83
CA GLY A 864 -11.83 35.37 -0.94
C GLY A 864 -11.00 36.46 -1.62
N GLU A 865 -11.66 37.15 -2.55
CA GLU A 865 -11.12 38.43 -3.04
C GLU A 865 -10.99 39.40 -1.86
N SER A 866 -9.76 39.73 -1.49
CA SER A 866 -9.47 40.96 -0.76
C SER A 866 -8.34 41.67 -1.47
N GLU A 867 -8.71 42.79 -2.07
CA GLU A 867 -7.79 43.83 -2.55
C GLU A 867 -6.78 44.18 -1.45
N VAL A 868 -5.51 44.07 -1.78
CA VAL A 868 -4.44 44.77 -1.06
C VAL A 868 -3.57 45.48 -2.08
N GLU A 869 -3.54 46.79 -1.94
CA GLU A 869 -2.77 47.74 -2.75
C GLU A 869 -1.28 47.36 -2.85
N ALA A 870 -0.79 47.51 -4.06
CA ALA A 870 0.62 47.45 -4.38
C ALA A 870 1.40 48.59 -3.76
N ALA A 871 2.46 48.29 -3.03
CA ALA A 871 3.55 49.21 -2.76
C ALA A 871 4.82 48.67 -3.45
N GLU A 872 5.17 49.34 -4.53
CA GLU A 872 6.44 49.16 -5.23
C GLU A 872 7.58 49.59 -4.32
N GLY A 873 8.59 48.76 -4.19
CA GLY A 873 9.86 49.03 -3.56
C GLY A 873 10.96 48.32 -4.34
N GLU A 874 11.63 49.05 -5.18
CA GLU A 874 12.88 48.66 -5.86
C GLU A 874 13.95 48.29 -4.84
N VAL A 875 14.63 47.16 -5.03
CA VAL A 875 15.93 46.89 -4.43
C VAL A 875 16.85 46.32 -5.49
N GLU A 876 17.95 47.03 -5.64
CA GLU A 876 19.06 46.81 -6.57
C GLU A 876 19.71 45.42 -6.42
N GLU A 877 20.12 44.88 -7.57
CA GLU A 877 21.03 43.73 -7.67
C GLU A 877 22.46 44.20 -7.29
N GLU A 878 23.08 43.52 -6.34
CA GLU A 878 24.54 43.51 -6.21
C GLU A 878 25.05 42.06 -6.36
N ASP A 879 25.87 41.89 -7.41
CA ASP A 879 26.73 40.75 -7.70
C ASP A 879 27.75 40.53 -6.58
N GLU A 880 27.79 39.33 -5.96
CA GLU A 880 29.01 38.78 -5.39
C GLU A 880 29.14 37.28 -5.74
N ASP A 881 29.81 37.04 -6.87
CA ASP A 881 30.37 35.72 -7.25
C ASP A 881 31.86 35.69 -6.87
N THR A 882 32.36 34.50 -6.56
CA THR A 882 33.72 34.10 -6.18
C THR A 882 34.01 34.02 -4.66
N ASP A 883 33.83 32.76 -4.12
CA ASP A 883 34.78 32.16 -3.15
C ASP A 883 34.39 30.77 -2.59
N ALA A 884 33.65 29.97 -3.37
CA ALA A 884 33.28 28.58 -2.93
C ALA A 884 34.03 27.46 -3.70
N LYS A 885 34.96 27.77 -4.56
CA LYS A 885 35.66 26.78 -5.39
C LYS A 885 37.07 26.36 -4.92
N GLN A 886 37.55 26.86 -3.81
CA GLN A 886 38.94 26.60 -3.35
C GLN A 886 39.08 25.74 -2.10
N ALA A 887 37.98 25.34 -1.45
CA ALA A 887 38.01 24.55 -0.20
C ALA A 887 37.94 23.01 -0.38
N ILE A 888 37.82 22.49 -1.60
CA ILE A 888 37.69 21.03 -1.87
C ILE A 888 38.97 20.33 -2.35
N ALA A 889 40.05 21.09 -2.54
CA ALA A 889 41.29 20.55 -3.10
C ALA A 889 42.39 20.18 -2.09
N GLU A 890 42.26 20.45 -0.79
CA GLU A 890 43.36 20.30 0.19
C GLU A 890 43.15 19.25 1.31
N SER A 891 42.12 18.38 1.25
CA SER A 891 41.95 17.33 2.30
C SER A 891 42.32 15.91 1.84
N ALA A 892 43.06 15.73 0.76
CA ALA A 892 43.41 14.41 0.23
C ALA A 892 44.90 14.03 0.38
N ALA A 893 45.60 14.53 1.40
CA ALA A 893 46.97 14.11 1.68
C ALA A 893 47.30 14.19 3.15
N ALA A 894 47.02 13.15 3.91
CA ALA A 894 47.79 12.71 5.10
C ALA A 894 47.02 11.67 5.90
N SER A 895 47.38 10.41 5.82
CA SER A 895 47.75 9.59 6.95
C SER A 895 47.95 8.13 6.52
N GLY A 896 49.18 7.74 6.58
CA GLY A 896 49.61 6.34 6.42
C GLY A 896 49.79 5.68 7.78
N ALA A 897 49.66 4.37 7.73
CA ALA A 897 50.33 3.35 8.56
C ALA A 897 50.06 3.25 10.05
N GLY A 898 49.62 2.07 10.48
CA GLY A 898 49.67 1.55 11.80
C GLY A 898 48.98 0.20 11.99
N GLU A 899 49.70 -0.90 11.69
CA GLU A 899 49.33 -2.27 12.04
C GLU A 899 49.28 -2.48 13.55
N SER A 900 48.25 -3.17 14.05
CA SER A 900 48.33 -3.91 15.31
C SER A 900 47.38 -5.11 15.26
N THR A 901 47.98 -6.29 15.33
CA THR A 901 47.37 -7.62 15.44
C THR A 901 47.02 -7.97 16.86
N LEU A 902 45.82 -8.46 17.14
CA LEU A 902 45.51 -9.40 18.22
C LEU A 902 44.32 -10.31 17.91
N PRO A 903 44.24 -11.54 18.46
CA PRO A 903 43.48 -12.64 17.86
C PRO A 903 42.05 -12.80 18.41
N VAL A 904 41.12 -13.16 17.55
CA VAL A 904 39.73 -13.48 17.89
C VAL A 904 39.59 -14.98 18.11
N ALA A 905 39.12 -15.39 19.29
CA ALA A 905 38.72 -16.76 19.63
C ALA A 905 37.30 -17.04 19.03
N GLY A 906 37.17 -18.18 18.34
CA GLY A 906 35.91 -18.61 17.75
C GLY A 906 34.99 -19.29 18.79
N PRO A 907 33.68 -19.30 18.59
CA PRO A 907 32.72 -20.01 19.44
C PRO A 907 32.61 -21.49 19.07
N ALA A 908 32.46 -22.33 20.09
CA ALA A 908 32.32 -23.78 20.01
C ALA A 908 30.93 -24.23 19.51
N PRO A 909 30.79 -25.44 18.95
CA PRO A 909 29.54 -25.92 18.36
C PRO A 909 28.57 -26.45 19.44
N ILE A 910 27.29 -26.10 19.27
CA ILE A 910 26.21 -26.61 20.13
C ILE A 910 25.66 -27.92 19.51
N SER A 911 25.68 -28.98 20.29
CA SER A 911 25.16 -30.29 20.01
C SER A 911 23.63 -30.35 20.15
N HIS A 912 22.94 -30.94 19.17
CA HIS A 912 21.53 -31.30 19.24
C HIS A 912 21.31 -32.47 20.22
N ALA A 913 20.44 -32.26 21.20
CA ALA A 913 19.83 -33.32 21.99
C ALA A 913 18.30 -33.30 21.77
N GLU A 914 17.78 -34.35 21.18
CA GLU A 914 16.34 -34.60 21.07
C GLU A 914 15.75 -34.95 22.44
N GLY A 915 14.89 -34.09 22.97
CA GLY A 915 14.08 -34.34 24.16
C GLY A 915 12.59 -34.23 23.83
N LYS A 916 11.87 -35.33 23.82
CA LYS A 916 10.42 -35.41 23.75
C LYS A 916 9.81 -34.75 25.00
N VAL A 917 9.05 -33.66 24.84
CA VAL A 917 8.26 -33.03 25.90
C VAL A 917 6.81 -33.55 25.80
N PRO A 918 6.14 -33.90 26.91
CA PRO A 918 4.77 -34.43 26.91
C PRO A 918 3.74 -33.35 26.59
N VAL A 919 2.74 -33.71 25.80
CA VAL A 919 1.60 -32.88 25.43
C VAL A 919 0.81 -32.50 26.68
N SER A 920 0.95 -31.31 27.21
CA SER A 920 0.04 -30.76 28.22
C SER A 920 -1.24 -30.24 27.56
N LYS A 921 -2.38 -30.54 28.18
CA LYS A 921 -3.73 -30.22 27.74
C LYS A 921 -3.85 -28.69 27.52
N ARG A 922 -4.22 -28.30 26.29
CA ARG A 922 -4.58 -26.90 25.95
C ARG A 922 -5.75 -26.45 26.84
N PRO A 923 -5.73 -25.23 27.42
CA PRO A 923 -6.92 -24.65 28.02
C PRO A 923 -7.95 -24.37 26.91
N LYS A 924 -9.22 -24.56 27.22
CA LYS A 924 -10.35 -24.28 26.32
C LYS A 924 -10.32 -22.78 25.97
N SER A 925 -10.23 -22.47 24.67
CA SER A 925 -10.40 -21.10 24.17
C SER A 925 -11.80 -20.60 24.52
N GLU A 926 -11.89 -19.54 25.34
CA GLU A 926 -13.10 -18.75 25.49
C GLU A 926 -13.51 -18.13 24.17
N GLU A 927 -14.80 -18.13 23.89
CA GLU A 927 -15.39 -17.68 22.64
C GLU A 927 -15.33 -16.16 22.55
N LEU A 928 -14.86 -15.65 21.40
CA LEU A 928 -15.07 -14.26 21.01
C LEU A 928 -16.58 -14.01 20.89
N LYS A 929 -17.17 -13.37 21.87
CA LYS A 929 -18.53 -12.84 21.78
C LYS A 929 -18.43 -11.44 21.18
N THR A 930 -18.90 -11.29 19.95
CA THR A 930 -19.16 -9.96 19.40
C THR A 930 -20.46 -9.44 20.02
N PRO A 931 -20.61 -8.14 20.27
CA PRO A 931 -21.80 -7.53 20.87
C PRO A 931 -23.09 -7.84 20.10
N TRP A 932 -22.99 -8.14 18.83
CA TRP A 932 -24.10 -8.34 17.88
C TRP A 932 -24.37 -9.81 17.52
N ALA A 933 -23.67 -10.78 18.10
CA ALA A 933 -23.63 -12.16 17.58
C ALA A 933 -24.62 -13.14 18.21
N ASP A 934 -25.58 -12.70 19.01
CA ASP A 934 -26.55 -13.63 19.61
C ASP A 934 -27.70 -13.93 18.64
N GLY A 935 -27.68 -15.18 18.12
CA GLY A 935 -28.76 -15.75 17.35
C GLY A 935 -28.61 -15.76 15.83
N ARG A 936 -27.55 -15.21 15.25
CA ARG A 936 -27.36 -15.22 13.80
C ARG A 936 -27.04 -16.62 13.27
N THR A 937 -27.71 -17.05 12.21
CA THR A 937 -27.36 -18.20 11.37
C THR A 937 -26.72 -17.69 10.08
N PHE A 938 -25.80 -18.47 9.51
CA PHE A 938 -25.18 -18.14 8.22
C PHE A 938 -25.71 -19.12 7.15
N PRO A 939 -26.86 -18.81 6.50
CA PRO A 939 -27.46 -19.71 5.52
C PRO A 939 -26.50 -19.97 4.36
N GLY A 940 -26.39 -21.23 3.95
CA GLY A 940 -25.48 -21.63 2.87
C GLY A 940 -24.08 -22.08 3.32
N THR A 941 -23.74 -21.93 4.59
CA THR A 941 -22.45 -22.42 5.11
C THR A 941 -22.48 -23.93 5.32
N GLY A 942 -21.57 -24.66 4.68
CA GLY A 942 -21.48 -26.11 4.82
C GLY A 942 -21.20 -26.53 6.25
N LYS A 943 -21.90 -27.54 6.79
CA LYS A 943 -21.83 -27.98 8.19
C LYS A 943 -20.40 -28.27 8.70
N ASN A 944 -19.47 -28.63 7.83
CA ASN A 944 -18.08 -28.92 8.17
C ASN A 944 -17.11 -27.77 7.80
N ALA A 945 -17.58 -26.71 7.17
CA ALA A 945 -16.80 -25.51 6.87
C ALA A 945 -16.46 -24.73 8.16
N PRO A 946 -15.39 -23.92 8.19
CA PRO A 946 -15.14 -22.99 9.28
C PRO A 946 -16.33 -22.05 9.44
N CYS A 947 -16.73 -21.75 10.70
CA CYS A 947 -17.83 -20.83 10.93
C CYS A 947 -17.44 -19.41 10.52
N PRO A 948 -18.27 -18.69 9.76
CA PRO A 948 -17.98 -17.32 9.34
C PRO A 948 -17.81 -16.31 10.49
N CYS A 949 -18.25 -16.66 11.71
CA CYS A 949 -18.03 -15.82 12.90
C CYS A 949 -16.55 -15.71 13.34
N GLY A 950 -15.60 -16.32 12.64
CA GLY A 950 -14.18 -16.25 12.97
C GLY A 950 -13.70 -17.08 14.16
N SER A 951 -14.59 -17.88 14.82
CA SER A 951 -14.24 -18.71 15.99
C SER A 951 -13.24 -19.85 15.70
N GLY A 952 -12.87 -20.08 14.44
CA GLY A 952 -12.06 -21.22 14.01
C GLY A 952 -12.74 -22.58 14.14
N ARG A 953 -13.97 -22.64 14.63
CA ARG A 953 -14.76 -23.87 14.79
C ARG A 953 -15.52 -24.19 13.51
N LYS A 954 -15.80 -25.49 13.27
CA LYS A 954 -16.70 -25.92 12.19
C LYS A 954 -18.10 -25.36 12.44
N TYR A 955 -18.80 -24.94 11.38
CA TYR A 955 -20.12 -24.30 11.47
C TYR A 955 -21.09 -25.10 12.36
N LYS A 956 -21.19 -26.41 12.19
CA LYS A 956 -22.03 -27.30 13.02
C LYS A 956 -21.67 -27.30 14.53
N MET A 957 -20.48 -26.87 14.89
CA MET A 957 -19.97 -26.81 16.27
C MET A 957 -20.01 -25.39 16.85
N CYS A 958 -20.56 -24.44 16.09
CA CYS A 958 -20.71 -23.05 16.41
C CYS A 958 -22.15 -22.60 16.08
N HIS A 959 -22.35 -21.63 15.21
CA HIS A 959 -23.67 -21.06 14.87
C HIS A 959 -24.61 -22.04 14.15
N GLY A 960 -24.10 -23.09 13.53
CA GLY A 960 -24.94 -24.14 12.96
C GLY A 960 -25.69 -25.00 13.99
N GLN A 961 -25.48 -24.78 15.28
CA GLN A 961 -26.31 -25.40 16.34
C GLN A 961 -27.68 -24.71 16.47
N ASN A 962 -27.82 -23.51 15.97
CA ASN A 962 -29.07 -22.72 16.02
C ASN A 962 -30.00 -23.00 14.81
N GLU A 963 -29.57 -23.83 13.86
CA GLU A 963 -30.38 -24.26 12.70
C GLU A 963 -31.24 -25.50 12.98
N LYS A 964 -31.76 -25.64 14.19
CA LYS A 964 -32.70 -26.71 14.51
C LYS A 964 -34.14 -26.22 14.47
#